data_00389cd23d2baf17a2790c7bf0a460ae
#
_entry.id   00389cd23d2baf17a2790c7bf0a460ae
#
_cell.length_a   1.000
_cell.length_b   1.000
_cell.length_c   1.000
_cell.angle_alpha   90.00
_cell.angle_beta   90.00
_cell.angle_gamma   90.00
#
_symmetry.space_group_name_H-M   'P 1'
#
loop_
_entity.id
_entity.type
_entity.pdbx_description
1 polymer ?
#
loop_
_entity_poly.entity_id
_entity_poly.type
_entity_poly.pdbx_seq_one_letter_code
_entity_poly.pdbx_strand_id
1 'polypeptide(L)'
;MPWAVFSINEPEKCKTMKNNLQLHKSHGLLIPVCAAFLSMVSCADDKMSQPEMPGDRIQFEVSASDSWNRSPQGRSAVYSGGSASSSSVTLEAPDGDRLYLFPKVSRGMSKRTSELKSRGSVVETGSIASAGVYAIYGAAGDDAFYMDNVEVRQENSWTPVDKYLWPGEGSLHFNAYSPFYSEASSTEGVTRLPQISSGGMTLDYVTPADVASQIDLLWATPVDASSSPCNLEFNHALTAVKFVTGQKMVPCTIKSIEIVSVKSQGTLDISTGAWSDVSGNESYVVEIDKELTADSGSEYVAADFALTSDEQTFILLPQTLGDDSKVVLTVESNGKTSSFEASVAGQVWEEGTTVTYRLSANPSEPDLFLQIVDADGNNVEKLSTKYTGSRVSYTVKSSYDDGNGSSVPISWKAAFIDADGNELASAPDWITDMVMKGNGDSACVLATTLVEPIFLEMSEQTRLLRNNADINATSGQERYNLSSSTGASSIENTANCYIINAPGKYSLPLVYGNAIEGGVKNESSYISTLQQTTANRRRALFHFINHLGNEISDPYIYNNAGCVPEDAVLLWEDRVNLVRNITLSDDKKTLEFDVPQASLRQGNALVAVRDKDKNVLWSWHIWITDYVPDENWQQMPSNGSLFPMYSRNVGRIYGGDNTEFKAVSTIMRFTQTDVPDGMTPLSVDVAVEQAGATIYTGDCYTFYQWGRKDPLISGLDRYYDADHNEMDGTSIPNQPVGTDYREMIKLTISNPQLFISGNEAEVRKITSFYVNMWTIDQIPQNNTLQPENVKTIYDPNPVGAKVPVGNAFHGLDSINGTYDAEKKEVVIPLPNGDVFSYTTLGYRRPLGGETMNAETGQCWTSTAGSAANAKYLAVGTSGQARFVNNIILFGFAMRPAKETN
;
A
#
# COMPACT_ATOMS: atom_id res chain seq x y z
N MET A 1 -51.05 16.03 -11.38
CA MET A 1 -51.48 16.76 -12.60
C MET A 1 -50.85 18.13 -12.59
N PRO A 2 -50.37 18.68 -13.67
CA PRO A 2 -49.41 18.16 -14.67
C PRO A 2 -48.14 19.01 -14.75
N TRP A 3 -47.06 18.42 -15.13
CA TRP A 3 -46.28 18.52 -16.38
C TRP A 3 -45.95 19.94 -16.91
N ALA A 4 -44.68 20.26 -17.02
CA ALA A 4 -44.11 20.83 -18.24
C ALA A 4 -42.60 20.54 -18.29
N VAL A 5 -42.27 19.71 -19.24
CA VAL A 5 -40.99 19.49 -19.89
C VAL A 5 -40.75 20.62 -20.88
N PHE A 6 -39.53 21.15 -20.96
CA PHE A 6 -39.04 21.72 -22.23
C PHE A 6 -37.57 21.35 -22.42
N SER A 7 -37.41 20.50 -23.40
CA SER A 7 -36.20 20.23 -24.18
C SER A 7 -36.13 21.22 -25.34
N ILE A 8 -34.93 21.40 -25.87
CA ILE A 8 -34.62 21.48 -27.31
C ILE A 8 -33.59 22.55 -27.71
N ASN A 9 -32.52 22.00 -28.27
CA ASN A 9 -31.78 22.33 -29.49
C ASN A 9 -30.61 23.33 -29.45
N GLU A 10 -29.46 22.76 -29.73
CA GLU A 10 -28.48 23.27 -30.70
C GLU A 10 -29.14 23.46 -32.13
N PRO A 11 -28.50 24.08 -33.12
CA PRO A 11 -27.07 24.34 -33.37
C PRO A 11 -26.74 25.61 -34.22
N GLU A 12 -25.47 25.71 -34.52
CA GLU A 12 -24.87 26.21 -35.78
C GLU A 12 -24.33 27.65 -35.94
N LYS A 13 -23.04 27.60 -36.26
CA LYS A 13 -22.28 28.31 -37.33
C LYS A 13 -21.61 29.66 -37.10
N CYS A 14 -20.32 29.54 -37.06
CA CYS A 14 -19.33 30.07 -38.02
C CYS A 14 -19.50 31.51 -38.52
N LYS A 15 -18.52 32.39 -38.25
CA LYS A 15 -17.73 33.09 -39.25
C LYS A 15 -16.69 34.07 -38.68
N THR A 16 -15.49 33.82 -39.09
CA THR A 16 -14.38 34.71 -39.47
C THR A 16 -14.65 36.21 -39.47
N MET A 17 -13.71 36.96 -38.85
CA MET A 17 -13.21 38.20 -39.48
C MET A 17 -11.76 38.50 -39.10
N LYS A 18 -10.96 38.71 -40.12
CA LYS A 18 -9.59 39.19 -40.18
C LYS A 18 -9.53 40.72 -40.09
N ASN A 19 -8.30 41.20 -39.85
CA ASN A 19 -7.70 42.54 -40.20
C ASN A 19 -7.95 43.63 -39.15
N ASN A 20 -7.00 44.50 -38.79
CA ASN A 20 -5.79 45.05 -39.42
C ASN A 20 -4.99 45.82 -38.36
N LEU A 21 -3.65 45.68 -38.37
CA LEU A 21 -2.62 46.65 -38.72
C LEU A 21 -2.56 48.00 -37.98
N GLN A 22 -1.47 48.28 -37.33
CA GLN A 22 -0.41 49.26 -37.68
C GLN A 22 0.60 49.42 -36.56
N LEU A 23 1.81 49.07 -36.78
CA LEU A 23 3.07 49.73 -37.11
C LEU A 23 3.36 51.09 -36.40
N HIS A 24 4.45 51.11 -35.58
CA HIS A 24 5.36 52.24 -35.67
C HIS A 24 6.82 51.76 -35.43
N LYS A 25 7.68 52.28 -36.33
CA LYS A 25 9.11 52.06 -36.52
C LYS A 25 9.97 52.92 -35.60
N SER A 26 11.18 52.48 -35.30
CA SER A 26 12.38 53.22 -35.72
C SER A 26 13.68 52.52 -35.27
N HIS A 27 14.49 52.20 -36.25
CA HIS A 27 15.87 52.55 -36.59
C HIS A 27 16.97 51.96 -35.66
N GLY A 28 18.01 51.41 -36.14
CA GLY A 28 18.66 51.28 -37.42
C GLY A 28 19.97 50.51 -37.37
N LEU A 29 20.37 50.10 -38.54
CA LEU A 29 21.71 50.02 -39.17
C LEU A 29 22.71 48.98 -38.60
N LEU A 30 23.33 48.14 -39.39
CA LEU A 30 23.95 48.12 -40.71
C LEU A 30 24.30 46.68 -41.17
N ILE A 31 24.19 46.46 -42.44
CA ILE A 31 24.54 45.40 -43.42
C ILE A 31 26.07 45.48 -43.72
N PRO A 32 26.78 44.60 -44.51
CA PRO A 32 26.37 43.56 -45.47
C PRO A 32 27.28 42.29 -45.52
N VAL A 33 27.16 41.29 -46.34
CA VAL A 33 27.13 41.01 -47.74
C VAL A 33 27.34 39.50 -48.05
N CYS A 34 26.58 38.99 -48.99
CA CYS A 34 26.75 38.00 -50.07
C CYS A 34 27.57 36.70 -49.85
N ALA A 35 27.20 35.55 -50.36
CA ALA A 35 26.77 35.22 -51.71
C ALA A 35 26.30 33.79 -51.84
N ALA A 36 25.46 33.54 -52.81
CA ALA A 36 24.81 32.31 -53.21
C ALA A 36 25.74 31.22 -53.75
N PHE A 37 25.26 29.97 -53.66
CA PHE A 37 25.24 29.02 -54.78
C PHE A 37 24.12 27.94 -54.56
N LEU A 38 23.34 27.80 -55.63
CA LEU A 38 22.36 26.68 -55.80
C LEU A 38 23.12 25.38 -56.11
N SER A 39 22.61 24.27 -55.62
CA SER A 39 22.23 23.10 -56.49
C SER A 39 21.68 21.91 -55.71
N MET A 40 20.49 21.55 -56.10
CA MET A 40 19.91 20.21 -56.33
C MET A 40 19.81 19.16 -55.21
N VAL A 41 18.61 19.00 -54.76
CA VAL A 41 17.78 17.79 -54.65
C VAL A 41 18.50 16.42 -54.43
N SER A 42 18.31 15.87 -53.24
CA SER A 42 18.05 14.45 -53.05
C SER A 42 17.22 14.31 -51.78
N CYS A 43 16.08 13.63 -51.93
CA CYS A 43 15.28 13.16 -50.81
C CYS A 43 16.11 12.17 -49.96
N ALA A 44 16.28 12.49 -48.70
CA ALA A 44 16.63 11.51 -47.66
C ALA A 44 15.91 11.98 -46.40
N ASP A 45 15.29 11.03 -45.74
CA ASP A 45 14.51 11.17 -44.51
C ASP A 45 15.22 12.07 -43.49
N ASP A 46 14.66 13.25 -43.26
CA ASP A 46 15.00 14.09 -42.12
C ASP A 46 14.33 13.54 -40.86
N LYS A 47 15.02 12.65 -40.17
CA LYS A 47 14.82 12.50 -38.71
C LYS A 47 15.26 13.83 -38.09
N MET A 48 14.32 14.63 -37.67
CA MET A 48 14.57 15.82 -36.85
C MET A 48 15.40 15.41 -35.65
N SER A 49 16.65 15.79 -35.59
CA SER A 49 17.45 15.81 -34.40
C SER A 49 16.89 16.85 -33.45
N GLN A 50 16.15 16.42 -32.47
CA GLN A 50 15.82 17.26 -31.31
C GLN A 50 17.09 17.62 -30.55
N PRO A 51 17.19 18.84 -29.97
CA PRO A 51 18.32 19.18 -29.12
C PRO A 51 18.39 18.24 -27.94
N GLU A 52 19.55 17.68 -27.69
CA GLU A 52 19.83 16.81 -26.55
C GLU A 52 19.56 17.58 -25.25
N MET A 53 18.37 17.40 -24.69
CA MET A 53 18.19 17.52 -23.25
C MET A 53 18.77 16.25 -22.64
N PRO A 54 19.46 16.28 -21.50
CA PRO A 54 19.78 15.08 -20.76
C PRO A 54 18.49 14.52 -20.16
N GLY A 55 17.66 13.91 -20.98
CA GLY A 55 16.52 13.13 -20.60
C GLY A 55 16.99 11.72 -20.25
N ASP A 56 16.45 11.14 -19.21
CA ASP A 56 16.79 9.80 -18.76
C ASP A 56 16.56 8.79 -19.89
N ARG A 57 17.60 7.96 -20.14
CA ARG A 57 17.49 6.84 -21.06
C ARG A 57 16.55 5.81 -20.46
N ILE A 58 15.75 5.18 -21.32
CA ILE A 58 14.97 4.02 -20.90
C ILE A 58 15.93 2.91 -20.49
N GLN A 59 15.76 2.45 -19.26
CA GLN A 59 16.47 1.31 -18.69
C GLN A 59 15.45 0.35 -18.07
N PHE A 60 15.78 -0.92 -18.10
CA PHE A 60 14.92 -1.96 -17.57
C PHE A 60 15.61 -2.68 -16.41
N GLU A 61 14.80 -3.17 -15.51
CA GLU A 61 15.14 -4.22 -14.57
C GLU A 61 14.43 -5.48 -15.05
N VAL A 62 15.17 -6.55 -15.32
CA VAL A 62 14.64 -7.79 -15.87
C VAL A 62 14.70 -8.87 -14.81
N SER A 63 13.55 -9.44 -14.50
CA SER A 63 13.42 -10.61 -13.65
C SER A 63 12.69 -11.71 -14.40
N ALA A 64 13.07 -12.97 -14.20
CA ALA A 64 12.18 -14.07 -14.50
C ALA A 64 11.32 -14.28 -13.26
N SER A 65 10.05 -14.55 -13.45
CA SER A 65 9.18 -15.01 -12.38
C SER A 65 9.69 -16.38 -11.96
N ASP A 66 10.44 -16.46 -10.88
CA ASP A 66 10.77 -17.73 -10.21
C ASP A 66 9.52 -18.36 -9.61
N SER A 67 8.45 -17.58 -9.58
CA SER A 67 7.12 -17.95 -9.15
C SER A 67 6.17 -17.97 -10.35
N TRP A 68 5.90 -19.13 -10.84
CA TRP A 68 4.93 -19.48 -11.87
C TRP A 68 3.48 -19.23 -11.43
N ASN A 69 3.18 -18.03 -10.82
CA ASN A 69 1.86 -17.70 -10.34
C ASN A 69 1.42 -16.30 -10.75
N ARG A 70 0.78 -16.20 -11.91
CA ARG A 70 -0.39 -15.30 -12.04
C ARG A 70 -1.47 -16.05 -12.80
N SER A 71 -2.50 -16.43 -12.07
CA SER A 71 -3.80 -16.68 -12.70
C SER A 71 -4.20 -15.40 -13.45
N PRO A 72 -4.56 -15.46 -14.74
CA PRO A 72 -5.26 -14.37 -15.39
C PRO A 72 -6.49 -14.05 -14.56
N GLN A 73 -6.72 -12.78 -14.24
CA GLN A 73 -7.98 -12.36 -13.65
C GLN A 73 -9.11 -12.82 -14.54
N GLY A 74 -9.87 -13.82 -14.09
CA GLY A 74 -11.11 -14.21 -14.72
C GLY A 74 -11.29 -15.63 -15.19
N ARG A 75 -10.72 -16.64 -14.53
CA ARG A 75 -11.31 -18.00 -14.49
C ARG A 75 -10.75 -18.72 -13.26
N SER A 76 -11.61 -18.92 -12.26
CA SER A 76 -11.38 -19.90 -11.21
C SER A 76 -11.31 -21.28 -11.85
N ALA A 77 -10.11 -21.74 -12.15
CA ALA A 77 -9.87 -23.17 -12.16
C ALA A 77 -9.78 -23.56 -10.68
N VAL A 78 -10.87 -24.10 -10.17
CA VAL A 78 -10.91 -24.76 -8.87
C VAL A 78 -9.93 -25.91 -8.96
N TYR A 79 -8.72 -25.73 -8.46
CA TYR A 79 -7.90 -26.84 -8.02
C TYR A 79 -8.59 -27.42 -6.78
N SER A 80 -9.40 -28.42 -6.99
CA SER A 80 -9.69 -29.36 -5.92
C SER A 80 -8.34 -29.98 -5.53
N GLY A 81 -7.79 -29.50 -4.41
CA GLY A 81 -6.74 -30.18 -3.69
C GLY A 81 -7.30 -31.49 -3.12
N GLY A 82 -7.64 -32.38 -4.00
CA GLY A 82 -7.67 -33.79 -3.68
C GLY A 82 -6.22 -34.23 -3.71
N SER A 83 -5.79 -34.99 -2.70
CA SER A 83 -4.67 -35.89 -2.83
C SER A 83 -4.99 -36.75 -4.05
N ALA A 84 -4.57 -36.31 -5.20
CA ALA A 84 -4.44 -37.17 -6.34
C ALA A 84 -3.26 -38.08 -5.95
N SER A 85 -3.57 -39.24 -5.38
CA SER A 85 -2.73 -40.39 -5.61
C SER A 85 -2.47 -40.31 -7.10
N SER A 86 -1.26 -39.97 -7.52
CA SER A 86 -0.87 -39.94 -8.91
C SER A 86 -1.10 -41.34 -9.44
N SER A 87 -2.21 -41.55 -10.14
CA SER A 87 -2.52 -42.83 -10.72
C SER A 87 -1.39 -43.13 -11.70
N SER A 88 -0.60 -44.18 -11.39
CA SER A 88 0.46 -44.58 -12.25
C SER A 88 -0.08 -44.91 -13.63
N VAL A 89 0.62 -44.46 -14.64
CA VAL A 89 0.32 -44.84 -16.02
C VAL A 89 1.12 -46.11 -16.33
N THR A 90 0.44 -47.20 -16.70
CA THR A 90 1.09 -48.44 -16.99
C THR A 90 1.65 -48.44 -18.41
N LEU A 91 2.94 -48.70 -18.53
CA LEU A 91 3.65 -48.96 -19.77
C LEU A 91 3.63 -50.48 -20.01
N GLU A 92 3.15 -50.91 -21.13
CA GLU A 92 3.12 -52.35 -21.48
C GLU A 92 3.96 -52.62 -22.71
N ALA A 93 4.76 -53.68 -22.65
CA ALA A 93 5.47 -54.22 -23.78
C ALA A 93 4.64 -55.33 -24.44
N PRO A 94 4.85 -55.65 -25.73
CA PRO A 94 4.11 -56.68 -26.47
C PRO A 94 4.20 -58.08 -25.86
N ASP A 95 5.21 -58.39 -25.08
CA ASP A 95 5.42 -59.67 -24.38
C ASP A 95 4.77 -59.70 -22.98
N GLY A 96 4.13 -58.57 -22.54
CA GLY A 96 3.41 -58.51 -21.29
C GLY A 96 4.24 -58.01 -20.12
N ASP A 97 5.49 -57.61 -20.34
CA ASP A 97 6.31 -56.94 -19.34
C ASP A 97 5.74 -55.54 -19.09
N ARG A 98 5.84 -55.03 -17.84
CA ARG A 98 5.25 -53.75 -17.38
C ARG A 98 6.26 -52.88 -16.69
N LEU A 99 6.18 -51.59 -16.98
CA LEU A 99 6.77 -50.50 -16.21
C LEU A 99 5.67 -49.50 -15.85
N TYR A 100 5.95 -48.59 -14.95
CA TYR A 100 4.99 -47.62 -14.45
C TYR A 100 5.58 -46.21 -14.51
N LEU A 101 4.80 -45.24 -14.99
CA LEU A 101 5.13 -43.84 -14.96
C LEU A 101 4.28 -43.14 -13.92
N PHE A 102 4.93 -42.39 -13.06
CA PHE A 102 4.31 -41.55 -12.03
C PHE A 102 4.55 -40.07 -12.40
N PRO A 103 3.53 -39.38 -12.97
CA PRO A 103 3.66 -37.98 -13.28
C PRO A 103 3.70 -37.16 -12.02
N LYS A 104 4.68 -36.27 -11.91
CA LYS A 104 4.79 -35.26 -10.87
C LYS A 104 4.88 -33.89 -11.53
N VAL A 105 3.92 -33.01 -11.24
CA VAL A 105 3.93 -31.62 -11.75
C VAL A 105 4.54 -30.73 -10.68
N SER A 106 5.58 -30.01 -11.04
CA SER A 106 6.15 -28.95 -10.23
C SER A 106 6.00 -27.64 -10.96
N ARG A 107 5.67 -26.58 -10.22
CA ARG A 107 5.76 -25.22 -10.71
C ARG A 107 7.18 -24.75 -10.48
N GLY A 108 7.74 -24.05 -11.46
CA GLY A 108 9.12 -23.63 -11.46
C GLY A 108 10.12 -24.77 -11.67
N MET A 109 11.39 -24.41 -11.80
CA MET A 109 12.49 -25.38 -11.90
C MET A 109 13.29 -25.38 -10.61
N SER A 110 13.63 -26.56 -10.10
CA SER A 110 14.64 -26.68 -9.06
C SER A 110 16.00 -26.26 -9.63
N LYS A 111 16.57 -25.23 -9.01
CA LYS A 111 17.88 -24.67 -9.32
C LYS A 111 18.93 -25.76 -9.42
N ARG A 112 19.57 -25.92 -10.58
CA ARG A 112 20.90 -26.50 -10.68
C ARG A 112 21.83 -25.45 -11.26
N THR A 113 22.78 -25.07 -10.44
CA THR A 113 23.94 -24.26 -10.81
C THR A 113 24.77 -25.02 -11.82
N SER A 114 24.95 -24.49 -13.00
CA SER A 114 26.21 -24.34 -13.71
C SER A 114 26.03 -24.00 -15.18
N GLU A 115 26.70 -22.93 -15.54
CA GLU A 115 27.29 -22.63 -16.86
C GLU A 115 26.47 -22.77 -18.13
N LEU A 116 26.14 -21.59 -18.69
CA LEU A 116 26.12 -21.23 -20.12
C LEU A 116 25.49 -22.21 -21.12
N LYS A 117 24.22 -21.86 -21.44
CA LYS A 117 23.65 -21.85 -22.81
C LYS A 117 23.96 -23.04 -23.72
N SER A 118 23.03 -23.94 -23.78
CA SER A 118 22.73 -24.63 -25.01
C SER A 118 21.22 -24.49 -25.30
N ARG A 119 20.89 -24.54 -26.60
CA ARG A 119 19.50 -24.63 -27.07
C ARG A 119 18.85 -25.84 -26.39
N GLY A 120 17.61 -25.69 -25.94
CA GLY A 120 16.86 -26.76 -25.28
C GLY A 120 16.90 -26.73 -23.72
N SER A 121 17.50 -25.74 -23.09
CA SER A 121 17.45 -25.55 -21.63
C SER A 121 16.43 -24.52 -21.23
N VAL A 122 15.80 -24.70 -20.06
CA VAL A 122 14.87 -23.74 -19.48
C VAL A 122 15.63 -22.54 -18.92
N VAL A 123 15.09 -21.34 -19.13
CA VAL A 123 15.75 -20.08 -18.84
C VAL A 123 15.50 -19.66 -17.39
N GLU A 124 16.56 -19.41 -16.63
CA GLU A 124 16.50 -18.76 -15.32
C GLU A 124 16.80 -17.24 -15.44
N THR A 125 16.46 -16.43 -14.45
CA THR A 125 16.66 -14.97 -14.48
C THR A 125 18.06 -14.55 -14.92
N GLY A 126 19.09 -15.27 -14.49
CA GLY A 126 20.48 -14.99 -14.87
C GLY A 126 20.88 -15.47 -16.27
N SER A 127 19.99 -16.18 -16.99
CA SER A 127 20.24 -16.76 -18.31
C SER A 127 19.46 -16.06 -19.43
N ILE A 128 18.57 -15.10 -19.13
CA ILE A 128 17.94 -14.27 -20.15
C ILE A 128 19.04 -13.41 -20.81
N ALA A 129 19.24 -13.63 -22.13
CA ALA A 129 20.30 -12.92 -22.85
C ALA A 129 19.80 -11.67 -23.57
N SER A 130 18.57 -11.70 -24.04
CA SER A 130 17.94 -10.63 -24.80
C SER A 130 16.41 -10.72 -24.74
N ALA A 131 15.74 -9.60 -24.96
CA ALA A 131 14.30 -9.53 -25.07
C ALA A 131 13.89 -8.61 -26.23
N GLY A 132 12.75 -8.90 -26.87
CA GLY A 132 12.09 -8.03 -27.80
C GLY A 132 11.04 -7.20 -27.06
N VAL A 133 11.19 -5.88 -27.08
CA VAL A 133 10.33 -4.95 -26.35
C VAL A 133 9.49 -4.13 -27.30
N TYR A 134 8.21 -4.03 -26.98
CA TYR A 134 7.24 -3.15 -27.60
C TYR A 134 6.79 -2.11 -26.59
N ALA A 135 6.71 -0.85 -27.00
CA ALA A 135 6.15 0.20 -26.15
C ALA A 135 5.14 1.02 -26.93
N ILE A 136 4.00 1.33 -26.30
CA ILE A 136 2.94 2.18 -26.85
C ILE A 136 2.84 3.42 -25.97
N TYR A 137 2.75 4.61 -26.58
CA TYR A 137 2.56 5.86 -25.86
C TYR A 137 1.08 6.07 -25.54
N GLY A 138 0.74 6.28 -24.27
CA GLY A 138 -0.64 6.41 -23.81
C GLY A 138 -1.26 5.08 -23.36
N ALA A 139 -2.60 5.05 -23.23
CA ALA A 139 -3.32 3.84 -22.84
C ALA A 139 -3.27 2.77 -23.93
N ALA A 140 -3.27 1.48 -23.53
CA ALA A 140 -3.33 0.36 -24.48
C ALA A 140 -4.48 0.54 -25.47
N GLY A 141 -4.14 0.68 -26.77
CA GLY A 141 -5.10 0.87 -27.86
C GLY A 141 -4.73 1.90 -28.93
N ASP A 142 -3.66 2.66 -28.74
CA ASP A 142 -3.12 3.51 -29.78
C ASP A 142 -2.28 2.68 -30.77
N ASP A 143 -2.49 2.85 -32.08
CA ASP A 143 -1.86 2.04 -33.14
C ASP A 143 -0.39 2.42 -33.45
N ALA A 144 0.22 3.31 -32.69
CA ALA A 144 1.58 3.79 -32.96
C ALA A 144 2.57 3.31 -31.88
N PHE A 145 3.53 2.51 -32.30
CA PHE A 145 4.63 2.10 -31.44
C PHE A 145 5.63 3.22 -31.18
N TYR A 146 5.97 3.43 -29.93
CA TYR A 146 7.16 4.16 -29.50
C TYR A 146 8.42 3.29 -29.62
N MET A 147 8.31 2.02 -29.26
CA MET A 147 9.28 0.96 -29.51
C MET A 147 8.59 -0.19 -30.23
N ASP A 148 9.12 -0.60 -31.38
CA ASP A 148 8.58 -1.69 -32.19
C ASP A 148 9.64 -2.79 -32.31
N ASN A 149 9.44 -3.89 -31.62
CA ASN A 149 10.36 -5.04 -31.54
C ASN A 149 11.81 -4.63 -31.30
N VAL A 150 12.03 -3.76 -30.31
CA VAL A 150 13.36 -3.25 -29.97
C VAL A 150 14.11 -4.25 -29.13
N GLU A 151 15.30 -4.62 -29.56
CA GLU A 151 16.15 -5.52 -28.79
C GLU A 151 16.67 -4.84 -27.53
N VAL A 152 16.49 -5.50 -26.38
CA VAL A 152 17.03 -5.10 -25.08
C VAL A 152 18.02 -6.16 -24.61
N ARG A 153 19.21 -5.74 -24.19
CA ARG A 153 20.28 -6.61 -23.69
C ARG A 153 20.85 -6.12 -22.38
N GLN A 154 21.43 -7.04 -21.63
CA GLN A 154 22.18 -6.73 -20.43
C GLN A 154 23.66 -6.47 -20.79
N GLU A 155 24.11 -5.24 -20.54
CA GLU A 155 25.54 -4.89 -20.54
C GLU A 155 26.02 -4.57 -19.12
N ASN A 156 25.86 -3.32 -18.65
CA ASN A 156 26.00 -2.92 -17.24
C ASN A 156 24.62 -2.80 -16.57
N SER A 157 23.59 -2.56 -17.36
CA SER A 157 22.16 -2.55 -17.05
C SER A 157 21.42 -3.05 -18.27
N TRP A 158 20.16 -3.43 -18.11
CA TRP A 158 19.30 -3.79 -19.23
C TRP A 158 18.89 -2.53 -20.00
N THR A 159 19.34 -2.41 -21.24
CA THR A 159 19.08 -1.24 -22.08
C THR A 159 18.71 -1.64 -23.50
N PRO A 160 17.90 -0.82 -24.19
CA PRO A 160 17.70 -0.98 -25.62
C PRO A 160 19.03 -0.86 -26.37
N VAL A 161 19.22 -1.69 -27.37
CA VAL A 161 20.42 -1.61 -28.27
C VAL A 161 20.47 -0.26 -28.96
N ASP A 162 19.33 0.25 -29.40
CA ASP A 162 19.18 1.61 -29.90
C ASP A 162 18.84 2.58 -28.75
N LYS A 163 19.19 3.87 -28.94
CA LYS A 163 18.96 4.88 -27.90
C LYS A 163 17.49 5.31 -27.86
N TYR A 164 16.78 4.98 -26.79
CA TYR A 164 15.45 5.47 -26.48
C TYR A 164 15.45 6.34 -25.23
N LEU A 165 14.68 7.43 -25.23
CA LEU A 165 14.53 8.37 -24.12
C LEU A 165 13.08 8.32 -23.62
N TRP A 166 12.86 8.62 -22.36
CA TRP A 166 11.50 8.79 -21.85
C TRP A 166 10.82 9.97 -22.54
N PRO A 167 9.53 9.86 -22.94
CA PRO A 167 8.73 11.00 -23.34
C PRO A 167 8.67 12.01 -22.18
N GLY A 168 8.68 13.29 -22.48
CA GLY A 168 8.68 14.34 -21.45
C GLY A 168 7.41 14.41 -20.62
N GLU A 169 6.31 13.82 -21.08
CA GLU A 169 5.00 13.74 -20.40
C GLU A 169 4.35 12.40 -20.72
N GLY A 170 3.50 11.90 -19.81
CA GLY A 170 2.76 10.64 -19.96
C GLY A 170 3.54 9.40 -19.59
N SER A 171 2.98 8.22 -19.88
CA SER A 171 3.57 6.90 -19.62
C SER A 171 3.68 6.11 -20.92
N LEU A 172 4.57 5.11 -20.92
CA LEU A 172 4.69 4.08 -21.95
C LEU A 172 4.11 2.78 -21.40
N HIS A 173 3.32 2.12 -22.22
CA HIS A 173 2.81 0.77 -21.97
C HIS A 173 3.73 -0.25 -22.63
N PHE A 174 4.38 -1.11 -21.85
CA PHE A 174 5.38 -2.07 -22.34
C PHE A 174 4.81 -3.48 -22.40
N ASN A 175 5.11 -4.17 -23.52
CA ASN A 175 4.98 -5.61 -23.69
C ASN A 175 6.34 -6.16 -24.14
N ALA A 176 6.71 -7.35 -23.69
CA ALA A 176 7.99 -7.93 -24.07
C ALA A 176 7.92 -9.45 -24.16
N TYR A 177 8.84 -10.02 -24.94
CA TYR A 177 9.05 -11.46 -25.05
C TYR A 177 10.55 -11.77 -25.09
N SER A 178 10.92 -12.99 -24.76
CA SER A 178 12.31 -13.47 -24.81
C SER A 178 12.35 -14.93 -25.30
N PRO A 179 13.40 -15.30 -26.06
CA PRO A 179 14.50 -14.51 -26.58
C PRO A 179 14.08 -13.54 -27.68
N PHE A 180 14.89 -12.52 -27.94
CA PHE A 180 14.66 -11.58 -29.06
C PHE A 180 14.87 -12.23 -30.42
N TYR A 181 13.98 -11.91 -31.36
CA TYR A 181 14.09 -12.26 -32.78
C TYR A 181 13.93 -11.00 -33.65
N SER A 182 14.87 -10.76 -34.54
CA SER A 182 14.75 -9.68 -35.54
C SER A 182 13.83 -10.05 -36.70
N GLU A 183 13.72 -11.33 -37.00
CA GLU A 183 12.84 -11.92 -38.01
C GLU A 183 12.29 -13.25 -37.47
N ALA A 184 11.18 -13.72 -38.03
CA ALA A 184 10.63 -15.02 -37.67
C ALA A 184 11.65 -16.15 -37.93
N SER A 185 11.79 -17.09 -36.97
CA SER A 185 12.72 -18.17 -36.99
C SER A 185 11.98 -19.51 -36.87
N SER A 186 11.68 -20.15 -38.01
CA SER A 186 10.98 -21.42 -38.01
C SER A 186 11.82 -22.56 -37.39
N THR A 187 13.14 -22.46 -37.39
CA THR A 187 14.05 -23.43 -36.77
C THR A 187 14.02 -23.35 -35.23
N GLU A 188 13.63 -22.25 -34.67
CA GLU A 188 13.49 -22.03 -33.23
C GLU A 188 12.02 -21.89 -32.81
N GLY A 189 11.10 -22.08 -33.74
CA GLY A 189 9.67 -22.20 -33.47
C GLY A 189 8.86 -20.90 -33.61
N VAL A 190 9.46 -19.72 -33.59
CA VAL A 190 8.74 -18.45 -33.75
C VAL A 190 8.48 -18.19 -35.24
N THR A 191 7.30 -18.53 -35.74
CA THR A 191 6.95 -18.42 -37.15
C THR A 191 6.36 -17.07 -37.54
N ARG A 192 5.88 -16.27 -36.58
CA ARG A 192 5.45 -14.89 -36.74
C ARG A 192 5.79 -14.10 -35.49
N LEU A 193 6.45 -12.95 -35.67
CA LEU A 193 6.74 -12.02 -34.56
C LEU A 193 5.48 -11.39 -34.01
N PRO A 194 5.50 -10.90 -32.77
CA PRO A 194 4.36 -10.25 -32.17
C PRO A 194 3.82 -9.09 -33.00
N GLN A 195 2.53 -9.08 -33.21
CA GLN A 195 1.78 -8.04 -33.95
C GLN A 195 0.52 -7.66 -33.19
N ILE A 196 0.17 -6.38 -33.24
CA ILE A 196 -1.11 -5.90 -32.67
C ILE A 196 -2.25 -6.51 -33.49
N SER A 197 -3.20 -7.08 -32.80
CA SER A 197 -4.46 -7.58 -33.36
C SER A 197 -5.64 -7.11 -32.50
N SER A 198 -6.87 -7.33 -32.96
CA SER A 198 -8.07 -7.02 -32.20
C SER A 198 -8.21 -7.82 -30.88
N GLY A 199 -7.33 -8.78 -30.63
CA GLY A 199 -7.32 -9.62 -29.41
C GLY A 199 -6.09 -9.45 -28.55
N GLY A 200 -5.18 -8.53 -28.86
CA GLY A 200 -3.94 -8.30 -28.12
C GLY A 200 -2.70 -8.31 -29.04
N MET A 201 -1.53 -8.54 -28.44
CA MET A 201 -0.26 -8.62 -29.16
C MET A 201 0.16 -10.08 -29.33
N THR A 202 -0.04 -10.64 -30.53
CA THR A 202 0.05 -12.07 -30.75
C THR A 202 1.25 -12.49 -31.58
N LEU A 203 1.87 -13.62 -31.19
CA LEU A 203 3.00 -14.30 -31.80
C LEU A 203 2.59 -15.74 -32.17
N ASP A 204 3.01 -16.26 -33.37
CA ASP A 204 2.77 -17.64 -33.74
C ASP A 204 3.99 -18.49 -33.48
N TYR A 205 3.76 -19.65 -32.88
CA TYR A 205 4.80 -20.60 -32.50
C TYR A 205 4.49 -22.00 -33.02
N VAL A 206 5.52 -22.69 -33.50
CA VAL A 206 5.51 -24.11 -33.89
C VAL A 206 6.65 -24.80 -33.17
N THR A 207 6.37 -25.81 -32.37
CA THR A 207 7.39 -26.56 -31.63
C THR A 207 8.38 -27.19 -32.58
N PRO A 208 9.69 -26.92 -32.50
CA PRO A 208 10.70 -27.58 -33.35
C PRO A 208 10.70 -29.07 -33.19
N ALA A 209 10.86 -29.81 -34.34
CA ALA A 209 10.87 -31.27 -34.34
C ALA A 209 12.08 -31.85 -33.59
N ASP A 210 13.23 -31.19 -33.66
CA ASP A 210 14.41 -31.55 -32.90
C ASP A 210 14.29 -31.00 -31.48
N VAL A 211 14.25 -31.86 -30.48
CA VAL A 211 14.10 -31.50 -29.06
C VAL A 211 15.22 -30.57 -28.59
N ALA A 212 16.45 -30.79 -29.06
CA ALA A 212 17.58 -29.93 -28.70
C ALA A 212 17.46 -28.49 -29.26
N SER A 213 16.61 -28.27 -30.26
CA SER A 213 16.33 -26.97 -30.85
C SER A 213 15.11 -26.27 -30.23
N GLN A 214 14.37 -26.94 -29.35
CA GLN A 214 13.23 -26.33 -28.62
C GLN A 214 13.72 -25.29 -27.66
N ILE A 215 13.05 -24.13 -27.66
CA ILE A 215 13.40 -22.99 -26.80
C ILE A 215 12.39 -22.82 -25.65
N ASP A 216 12.82 -22.20 -24.62
CA ASP A 216 11.95 -21.72 -23.59
C ASP A 216 11.48 -20.29 -23.96
N LEU A 217 10.26 -20.19 -24.45
CA LEU A 217 9.66 -18.91 -24.85
C LEU A 217 9.07 -18.21 -23.62
N LEU A 218 9.46 -16.96 -23.42
CA LEU A 218 9.01 -16.14 -22.29
C LEU A 218 8.17 -14.95 -22.79
N TRP A 219 7.24 -14.49 -21.95
CA TRP A 219 6.51 -13.25 -22.13
C TRP A 219 6.54 -12.44 -20.85
N ALA A 220 6.62 -11.10 -20.93
CA ALA A 220 6.63 -10.25 -19.75
C ALA A 220 5.23 -9.78 -19.38
N THR A 221 4.93 -9.73 -18.08
CA THR A 221 3.72 -9.07 -17.61
C THR A 221 3.72 -7.62 -18.06
N PRO A 222 2.68 -7.13 -18.78
CA PRO A 222 2.63 -5.74 -19.25
C PRO A 222 2.73 -4.73 -18.12
N VAL A 223 3.47 -3.67 -18.35
CA VAL A 223 3.73 -2.64 -17.34
C VAL A 223 3.64 -1.24 -17.92
N ASP A 224 3.00 -0.32 -17.17
CA ASP A 224 3.01 1.11 -17.46
C ASP A 224 4.12 1.78 -16.66
N ALA A 225 4.99 2.54 -17.36
CA ALA A 225 6.07 3.26 -16.71
C ALA A 225 6.30 4.63 -17.34
N SER A 226 6.81 5.57 -16.56
CA SER A 226 7.15 6.93 -16.98
C SER A 226 8.59 7.33 -16.61
N SER A 227 9.35 6.43 -15.94
CA SER A 227 10.73 6.66 -15.52
C SER A 227 11.49 5.33 -15.43
N SER A 228 12.82 5.41 -15.46
CA SER A 228 13.73 4.26 -15.28
C SER A 228 14.02 3.96 -13.80
N PRO A 229 14.28 2.69 -13.44
CA PRO A 229 14.14 1.50 -14.28
C PRO A 229 12.68 1.05 -14.42
N CYS A 230 12.33 0.49 -15.59
CA CYS A 230 11.05 -0.18 -15.80
C CYS A 230 11.25 -1.68 -15.54
N ASN A 231 10.46 -2.27 -14.67
CA ASN A 231 10.58 -3.68 -14.30
C ASN A 231 9.83 -4.57 -15.30
N LEU A 232 10.54 -5.46 -16.00
CA LEU A 232 9.99 -6.49 -16.88
C LEU A 232 10.09 -7.84 -16.17
N GLU A 233 8.97 -8.36 -15.72
CA GLU A 233 8.85 -9.67 -15.10
C GLU A 233 8.43 -10.71 -16.15
N PHE A 234 9.32 -11.63 -16.50
CA PHE A 234 9.11 -12.65 -17.53
C PHE A 234 8.50 -13.94 -16.96
N ASN A 235 7.53 -14.47 -17.66
CA ASN A 235 6.87 -15.75 -17.38
C ASN A 235 7.15 -16.71 -18.52
N HIS A 236 7.24 -18.02 -18.21
CA HIS A 236 7.41 -19.05 -19.24
C HIS A 236 6.09 -19.33 -19.95
N ALA A 237 6.09 -19.40 -21.24
CA ALA A 237 4.90 -19.64 -22.05
C ALA A 237 4.64 -21.13 -22.34
N LEU A 238 5.64 -21.99 -22.14
CA LEU A 238 5.62 -23.42 -22.55
C LEU A 238 5.64 -24.35 -21.31
N THR A 239 5.53 -25.64 -21.52
CA THR A 239 5.63 -26.69 -20.51
C THR A 239 6.89 -27.51 -20.74
N ALA A 240 7.69 -27.74 -19.69
CA ALA A 240 8.83 -28.65 -19.72
C ALA A 240 8.41 -30.07 -19.34
N VAL A 241 8.86 -31.09 -20.10
CA VAL A 241 8.60 -32.49 -19.77
C VAL A 241 9.93 -33.23 -19.70
N LYS A 242 10.18 -33.94 -18.58
CA LYS A 242 11.41 -34.67 -18.33
C LYS A 242 11.13 -36.01 -17.66
N PHE A 243 12.13 -36.91 -17.72
CA PHE A 243 12.03 -38.24 -17.16
C PHE A 243 13.16 -38.53 -16.19
N VAL A 244 12.82 -39.19 -15.06
CA VAL A 244 13.76 -39.63 -14.02
C VAL A 244 13.42 -41.05 -13.58
N THR A 245 14.33 -41.69 -12.86
CA THR A 245 14.04 -42.99 -12.21
C THR A 245 13.17 -42.80 -10.98
N GLY A 246 12.22 -43.68 -10.75
CA GLY A 246 11.50 -43.91 -9.51
C GLY A 246 12.32 -44.70 -8.49
N GLN A 247 11.75 -44.91 -7.31
CA GLN A 247 12.47 -45.61 -6.20
C GLN A 247 12.70 -47.10 -6.41
N LYS A 248 11.95 -47.73 -7.32
CA LYS A 248 12.02 -49.18 -7.57
C LYS A 248 12.30 -49.48 -9.03
N MET A 249 13.12 -48.64 -9.67
CA MET A 249 13.58 -48.92 -11.03
C MET A 249 14.70 -49.95 -11.01
N VAL A 250 14.57 -50.98 -11.91
CA VAL A 250 15.57 -52.03 -12.01
C VAL A 250 16.66 -51.69 -13.03
N PRO A 251 17.86 -52.25 -12.92
CA PRO A 251 18.93 -52.07 -13.89
C PRO A 251 18.52 -52.43 -15.33
N CYS A 252 18.76 -51.53 -16.26
CA CYS A 252 18.50 -51.70 -17.70
C CYS A 252 19.21 -50.60 -18.49
N THR A 253 19.11 -50.61 -19.82
CA THR A 253 19.55 -49.49 -20.66
C THR A 253 18.34 -48.86 -21.31
N ILE A 254 18.13 -47.53 -21.04
CA ILE A 254 17.11 -46.77 -21.75
C ILE A 254 17.72 -46.29 -23.07
N LYS A 255 17.13 -46.71 -24.18
CA LYS A 255 17.62 -46.39 -25.53
C LYS A 255 17.04 -45.10 -26.05
N SER A 256 15.73 -44.92 -25.94
CA SER A 256 15.03 -43.71 -26.38
C SER A 256 13.76 -43.48 -25.58
N ILE A 257 13.33 -42.22 -25.56
CA ILE A 257 12.04 -41.79 -25.04
C ILE A 257 11.33 -40.98 -26.13
N GLU A 258 10.09 -41.35 -26.44
CA GLU A 258 9.27 -40.65 -27.42
C GLU A 258 7.95 -40.22 -26.81
N ILE A 259 7.57 -38.96 -27.05
CA ILE A 259 6.24 -38.40 -26.76
C ILE A 259 5.49 -38.35 -28.09
N VAL A 260 4.38 -39.08 -28.16
CA VAL A 260 3.62 -39.32 -29.41
C VAL A 260 2.34 -38.53 -29.39
N SER A 261 2.02 -37.90 -30.52
CA SER A 261 0.70 -37.35 -30.83
C SER A 261 0.30 -36.21 -29.89
N VAL A 262 1.10 -35.14 -29.83
CA VAL A 262 0.83 -33.92 -29.04
C VAL A 262 0.68 -32.69 -29.93
N LYS A 263 -0.04 -31.68 -29.46
CA LYS A 263 -0.20 -30.41 -30.18
C LYS A 263 1.14 -29.74 -30.36
N SER A 264 1.38 -29.20 -31.56
CA SER A 264 2.68 -28.71 -31.96
C SER A 264 2.73 -27.22 -32.36
N GLN A 265 1.60 -26.57 -32.51
CA GLN A 265 1.55 -25.16 -32.92
C GLN A 265 0.42 -24.38 -32.20
N GLY A 266 0.61 -23.10 -32.05
CA GLY A 266 -0.39 -22.18 -31.44
C GLY A 266 -0.01 -20.73 -31.57
N THR A 267 -0.91 -19.87 -31.18
CA THR A 267 -0.74 -18.41 -31.11
C THR A 267 -0.71 -17.96 -29.64
N LEU A 268 0.38 -17.33 -29.25
CA LEU A 268 0.58 -16.74 -27.91
C LEU A 268 0.23 -15.26 -27.95
N ASP A 269 -0.62 -14.81 -27.04
CA ASP A 269 -0.79 -13.40 -26.74
C ASP A 269 0.21 -12.97 -25.66
N ILE A 270 1.26 -12.24 -26.05
CA ILE A 270 2.30 -11.80 -25.10
C ILE A 270 1.84 -10.70 -24.15
N SER A 271 0.62 -10.18 -24.30
CA SER A 271 0.04 -9.24 -23.35
C SER A 271 -0.69 -9.91 -22.18
N THR A 272 -1.05 -11.18 -22.35
CA THR A 272 -1.82 -11.95 -21.36
C THR A 272 -1.21 -13.30 -21.00
N GLY A 273 -0.26 -13.81 -21.82
CA GLY A 273 0.27 -15.16 -21.73
C GLY A 273 -0.66 -16.23 -22.28
N ALA A 274 -1.84 -15.87 -22.76
CA ALA A 274 -2.84 -16.84 -23.19
C ALA A 274 -2.51 -17.47 -24.56
N TRP A 275 -2.67 -18.78 -24.64
CA TRP A 275 -2.57 -19.54 -25.88
C TRP A 275 -3.93 -19.68 -26.57
N SER A 276 -3.95 -19.48 -27.89
CA SER A 276 -5.10 -19.74 -28.76
C SER A 276 -4.68 -20.55 -29.99
N ASP A 277 -5.66 -21.10 -30.72
CA ASP A 277 -5.46 -21.88 -31.96
C ASP A 277 -4.48 -23.05 -31.81
N VAL A 278 -4.38 -23.62 -30.60
CA VAL A 278 -3.51 -24.75 -30.29
C VAL A 278 -3.92 -25.97 -31.11
N SER A 279 -3.06 -26.37 -32.04
CA SER A 279 -3.35 -27.40 -33.06
C SER A 279 -2.09 -28.17 -33.47
N GLY A 280 -2.17 -28.89 -34.56
CA GLY A 280 -1.11 -29.81 -34.99
C GLY A 280 -1.20 -31.17 -34.28
N ASN A 281 -0.34 -32.08 -34.68
CA ASN A 281 -0.24 -33.42 -34.09
C ASN A 281 1.10 -34.03 -34.46
N GLU A 282 2.10 -33.88 -33.60
CA GLU A 282 3.48 -34.28 -33.86
C GLU A 282 3.99 -35.20 -32.75
N SER A 283 5.09 -35.91 -33.07
CA SER A 283 5.80 -36.74 -32.10
C SER A 283 7.24 -36.31 -31.98
N TYR A 284 7.77 -36.42 -30.78
CA TYR A 284 9.11 -35.96 -30.43
C TYR A 284 9.89 -37.10 -29.78
N VAL A 285 11.09 -37.37 -30.24
CA VAL A 285 11.94 -38.43 -29.73
C VAL A 285 13.30 -37.91 -29.30
N VAL A 286 13.81 -38.45 -28.21
CA VAL A 286 15.19 -38.26 -27.76
C VAL A 286 15.89 -39.60 -27.63
N GLU A 287 17.07 -39.70 -28.23
CA GLU A 287 17.96 -40.85 -28.07
C GLU A 287 18.73 -40.66 -26.75
N ILE A 288 18.67 -41.66 -25.88
CA ILE A 288 19.21 -41.60 -24.51
C ILE A 288 20.47 -42.45 -24.40
N ASP A 289 20.35 -43.73 -24.80
CA ASP A 289 21.39 -44.79 -24.71
C ASP A 289 22.11 -44.81 -23.35
N LYS A 290 21.33 -44.77 -22.27
CA LYS A 290 21.82 -44.63 -20.91
C LYS A 290 21.69 -45.94 -20.15
N GLU A 291 22.80 -46.46 -19.67
CA GLU A 291 22.84 -47.63 -18.81
C GLU A 291 22.51 -47.23 -17.35
N LEU A 292 21.52 -47.89 -16.78
CA LEU A 292 21.09 -47.78 -15.40
C LEU A 292 21.65 -48.97 -14.60
N THR A 293 22.44 -48.68 -13.57
CA THR A 293 23.03 -49.68 -12.68
C THR A 293 22.44 -49.58 -11.28
N ALA A 294 22.33 -50.70 -10.60
CA ALA A 294 21.82 -50.75 -9.24
C ALA A 294 22.74 -49.93 -8.30
N ASP A 295 22.12 -49.25 -7.34
CA ASP A 295 22.84 -48.54 -6.28
C ASP A 295 23.54 -49.52 -5.33
N SER A 296 24.62 -49.07 -4.69
CA SER A 296 25.44 -49.92 -3.82
C SER A 296 24.64 -50.55 -2.69
N GLY A 297 24.51 -51.92 -2.75
CA GLY A 297 23.74 -52.68 -1.75
C GLY A 297 22.25 -52.76 -2.00
N SER A 298 21.75 -52.27 -3.13
CA SER A 298 20.36 -52.35 -3.57
C SER A 298 20.20 -53.19 -4.80
N GLU A 299 19.00 -53.70 -5.05
CA GLU A 299 18.60 -54.31 -6.33
C GLU A 299 18.02 -53.28 -7.31
N TYR A 300 17.81 -52.01 -6.83
CA TYR A 300 17.22 -50.92 -7.58
C TYR A 300 18.27 -49.84 -7.93
N VAL A 301 17.98 -49.11 -8.99
CA VAL A 301 18.70 -47.89 -9.39
C VAL A 301 18.39 -46.78 -8.43
N ALA A 302 19.34 -45.87 -8.20
CA ALA A 302 19.08 -44.67 -7.40
C ALA A 302 17.85 -43.93 -7.92
N ALA A 303 16.97 -43.52 -7.01
CA ALA A 303 15.80 -42.69 -7.36
C ALA A 303 16.23 -41.30 -7.83
N ASP A 304 15.35 -40.64 -8.57
CA ASP A 304 15.54 -39.27 -9.09
C ASP A 304 16.78 -39.12 -10.00
N PHE A 305 17.32 -40.24 -10.50
CA PHE A 305 18.39 -40.20 -11.48
C PHE A 305 17.83 -39.73 -12.82
N ALA A 306 18.38 -38.64 -13.37
CA ALA A 306 17.89 -38.04 -14.60
C ALA A 306 18.07 -38.98 -15.79
N LEU A 307 16.97 -39.34 -16.44
CA LEU A 307 16.96 -40.09 -17.71
C LEU A 307 17.17 -39.11 -18.86
N THR A 308 16.54 -37.98 -18.85
CA THR A 308 16.75 -36.91 -19.83
C THR A 308 17.69 -35.84 -19.23
N SER A 309 18.66 -35.39 -20.04
CA SER A 309 19.50 -34.22 -19.74
C SER A 309 18.71 -32.94 -20.00
N ASP A 310 19.28 -31.79 -19.64
CA ASP A 310 18.65 -30.49 -19.92
C ASP A 310 18.41 -30.29 -21.42
N GLU A 311 19.34 -30.72 -22.29
CA GLU A 311 19.19 -30.66 -23.74
C GLU A 311 18.17 -31.69 -24.31
N GLN A 312 17.84 -32.69 -23.53
CA GLN A 312 16.86 -33.73 -23.85
C GLN A 312 15.50 -33.47 -23.17
N THR A 313 15.36 -32.38 -22.45
CA THR A 313 14.07 -31.96 -21.90
C THR A 313 13.17 -31.46 -23.02
N PHE A 314 11.97 -32.02 -23.10
CA PHE A 314 10.98 -31.61 -24.09
C PHE A 314 10.35 -30.26 -23.61
N ILE A 315 10.39 -29.23 -24.47
CA ILE A 315 9.73 -27.94 -24.25
C ILE A 315 8.55 -27.85 -25.23
N LEU A 316 7.36 -28.06 -24.72
CA LEU A 316 6.15 -28.30 -25.51
C LEU A 316 5.05 -27.29 -25.18
N LEU A 317 4.05 -27.19 -26.05
CA LEU A 317 2.88 -26.32 -25.81
C LEU A 317 2.06 -26.80 -24.62
N PRO A 318 1.56 -25.88 -23.78
CA PRO A 318 0.58 -26.22 -22.74
C PRO A 318 -0.70 -26.74 -23.40
N GLN A 319 -1.19 -27.87 -22.93
CA GLN A 319 -2.32 -28.57 -23.57
C GLN A 319 -2.96 -29.62 -22.67
N THR A 320 -4.21 -29.97 -22.94
CA THR A 320 -4.78 -31.26 -22.51
C THR A 320 -4.45 -32.30 -23.57
N LEU A 321 -3.81 -33.39 -23.15
CA LEU A 321 -3.36 -34.48 -24.04
C LEU A 321 -4.55 -35.22 -24.64
N GLY A 322 -4.51 -35.44 -25.94
CA GLY A 322 -5.56 -36.11 -26.69
C GLY A 322 -5.57 -37.64 -26.49
N ASP A 323 -6.59 -38.28 -27.00
CA ASP A 323 -6.81 -39.74 -26.85
C ASP A 323 -5.66 -40.60 -27.44
N ASP A 324 -4.97 -40.09 -28.46
CA ASP A 324 -3.87 -40.74 -29.11
C ASP A 324 -2.50 -40.45 -28.50
N SER A 325 -2.46 -39.60 -27.48
CA SER A 325 -1.20 -39.18 -26.84
C SER A 325 -0.61 -40.30 -26.01
N LYS A 326 0.65 -40.62 -26.27
CA LYS A 326 1.39 -41.70 -25.61
C LYS A 326 2.81 -41.28 -25.24
N VAL A 327 3.36 -41.98 -24.26
CA VAL A 327 4.81 -42.06 -24.01
C VAL A 327 5.27 -43.44 -24.44
N VAL A 328 6.35 -43.50 -25.23
CA VAL A 328 6.99 -44.74 -25.69
C VAL A 328 8.43 -44.74 -25.18
N LEU A 329 8.80 -45.84 -24.51
CA LEU A 329 10.13 -46.07 -23.98
C LEU A 329 10.75 -47.30 -24.67
N THR A 330 11.93 -47.13 -25.26
CA THR A 330 12.71 -48.26 -25.77
C THR A 330 13.76 -48.63 -24.72
N VAL A 331 13.64 -49.83 -24.20
CA VAL A 331 14.47 -50.34 -23.10
C VAL A 331 15.18 -51.60 -23.53
N GLU A 332 16.49 -51.75 -23.26
CA GLU A 332 17.27 -52.95 -23.39
C GLU A 332 17.58 -53.55 -22.02
N SER A 333 17.19 -54.78 -21.80
CA SER A 333 17.48 -55.54 -20.59
C SER A 333 17.88 -56.96 -20.93
N ASN A 334 18.97 -57.46 -20.37
CA ASN A 334 19.49 -58.80 -20.61
C ASN A 334 19.69 -59.15 -22.13
N GLY A 335 20.11 -58.14 -22.92
CA GLY A 335 20.33 -58.31 -24.36
C GLY A 335 19.06 -58.34 -25.21
N LYS A 336 17.90 -58.08 -24.62
CA LYS A 336 16.61 -57.99 -25.32
C LYS A 336 16.15 -56.53 -25.32
N THR A 337 15.82 -55.97 -26.46
CA THR A 337 15.22 -54.67 -26.63
C THR A 337 13.70 -54.79 -26.68
N SER A 338 12.99 -54.04 -25.83
CA SER A 338 11.54 -54.02 -25.79
C SER A 338 11.05 -52.56 -25.84
N SER A 339 9.93 -52.35 -26.53
CA SER A 339 9.25 -51.05 -26.57
C SER A 339 8.05 -51.09 -25.61
N PHE A 340 8.00 -50.17 -24.68
CA PHE A 340 6.93 -50.02 -23.70
C PHE A 340 6.10 -48.78 -24.06
N GLU A 341 4.78 -48.93 -24.16
CA GLU A 341 3.87 -47.82 -24.48
C GLU A 341 2.89 -47.56 -23.35
N ALA A 342 2.66 -46.29 -23.06
CA ALA A 342 1.62 -45.85 -22.13
C ALA A 342 0.76 -44.71 -22.70
N SER A 343 -0.54 -44.81 -22.59
CA SER A 343 -1.43 -43.69 -22.87
C SER A 343 -1.34 -42.65 -21.77
N VAL A 344 -1.14 -41.38 -22.14
CA VAL A 344 -1.15 -40.25 -21.27
C VAL A 344 -2.35 -39.31 -21.56
N ALA A 345 -3.33 -39.84 -22.28
CA ALA A 345 -4.56 -39.15 -22.64
C ALA A 345 -5.26 -38.50 -21.42
N GLY A 346 -5.75 -37.29 -21.58
CA GLY A 346 -6.47 -36.54 -20.54
C GLY A 346 -5.60 -35.86 -19.48
N GLN A 347 -4.28 -36.12 -19.48
CA GLN A 347 -3.37 -35.35 -18.63
C GLN A 347 -3.30 -33.91 -19.13
N VAL A 348 -3.13 -32.94 -18.18
CA VAL A 348 -3.04 -31.52 -18.49
C VAL A 348 -1.60 -31.08 -18.26
N TRP A 349 -1.00 -30.49 -19.28
CA TRP A 349 0.26 -29.80 -19.21
C TRP A 349 -0.04 -28.32 -19.19
N GLU A 350 0.26 -27.66 -18.07
CA GLU A 350 0.01 -26.23 -17.89
C GLU A 350 1.22 -25.41 -18.32
N GLU A 351 0.96 -24.20 -18.78
CA GLU A 351 2.02 -23.24 -19.05
C GLU A 351 2.88 -23.05 -17.81
N GLY A 352 4.17 -22.93 -18.04
CA GLY A 352 5.04 -22.64 -16.97
C GLY A 352 5.21 -23.73 -15.94
N THR A 353 4.96 -24.98 -16.26
CA THR A 353 5.15 -26.12 -15.36
C THR A 353 6.21 -27.08 -15.88
N THR A 354 6.82 -27.82 -14.98
CA THR A 354 7.65 -28.98 -15.32
C THR A 354 6.89 -30.25 -14.93
N VAL A 355 6.60 -31.07 -15.92
CA VAL A 355 6.05 -32.41 -15.73
C VAL A 355 7.22 -33.40 -15.68
N THR A 356 7.44 -34.02 -14.53
CA THR A 356 8.46 -35.04 -14.33
C THR A 356 7.81 -36.41 -14.26
N TYR A 357 8.12 -37.29 -15.22
CA TYR A 357 7.69 -38.65 -15.18
C TYR A 357 8.74 -39.52 -14.48
N ARG A 358 8.36 -40.15 -13.36
CA ARG A 358 9.19 -41.10 -12.62
C ARG A 358 8.94 -42.51 -13.15
N LEU A 359 9.97 -43.20 -13.65
CA LEU A 359 9.91 -44.55 -14.19
C LEU A 359 10.22 -45.60 -13.11
N SER A 360 9.31 -46.50 -12.85
CA SER A 360 9.44 -47.55 -11.83
C SER A 360 9.05 -48.91 -12.38
N ALA A 361 9.64 -49.99 -11.87
CA ALA A 361 9.22 -51.35 -12.14
C ALA A 361 8.10 -51.85 -11.21
N ASN A 362 7.64 -51.02 -10.28
CA ASN A 362 6.61 -51.33 -9.30
C ASN A 362 5.43 -50.39 -9.43
N PRO A 363 4.16 -50.86 -9.34
CA PRO A 363 2.97 -49.99 -9.39
C PRO A 363 2.75 -49.07 -8.18
N SER A 364 3.61 -49.12 -7.19
CA SER A 364 3.53 -48.36 -5.94
C SER A 364 4.81 -47.53 -5.76
N GLU A 365 4.70 -46.23 -5.69
CA GLU A 365 5.80 -45.29 -5.50
C GLU A 365 5.53 -44.43 -4.29
N PRO A 366 6.29 -44.55 -3.20
CA PRO A 366 6.14 -43.64 -2.07
C PRO A 366 6.63 -42.23 -2.42
N ASP A 367 5.97 -41.20 -1.90
CA ASP A 367 6.31 -39.80 -2.20
C ASP A 367 6.25 -38.92 -0.98
N LEU A 368 7.02 -37.85 -1.03
CA LEU A 368 7.00 -36.77 -0.05
C LEU A 368 6.16 -35.58 -0.60
N PHE A 369 5.43 -34.95 0.31
CA PHE A 369 4.62 -33.78 0.00
C PHE A 369 4.98 -32.61 0.91
N LEU A 370 5.31 -31.47 0.33
CA LEU A 370 5.54 -30.24 1.05
C LEU A 370 4.92 -29.07 0.26
N GLN A 371 4.02 -28.34 0.87
CA GLN A 371 3.32 -27.21 0.22
C GLN A 371 3.03 -26.13 1.26
N ILE A 372 3.08 -24.87 0.83
CA ILE A 372 2.65 -23.71 1.60
C ILE A 372 1.35 -23.22 0.98
N VAL A 373 0.29 -23.09 1.77
CA VAL A 373 -1.03 -22.70 1.27
C VAL A 373 -1.63 -21.56 2.07
N ASP A 374 -2.48 -20.76 1.42
CA ASP A 374 -3.30 -19.74 2.05
C ASP A 374 -4.52 -20.32 2.77
N ALA A 375 -5.39 -19.44 3.29
CA ALA A 375 -6.62 -19.84 3.98
C ALA A 375 -7.63 -20.57 3.07
N ASP A 376 -7.57 -20.34 1.78
CA ASP A 376 -8.43 -20.96 0.78
C ASP A 376 -7.83 -22.26 0.23
N GLY A 377 -6.61 -22.60 0.64
CA GLY A 377 -5.89 -23.80 0.23
C GLY A 377 -5.09 -23.67 -1.06
N ASN A 378 -4.95 -22.45 -1.60
CA ASN A 378 -4.13 -22.19 -2.76
C ASN A 378 -2.65 -22.18 -2.40
N ASN A 379 -1.80 -22.57 -3.35
CA ASN A 379 -0.36 -22.51 -3.14
C ASN A 379 0.12 -21.07 -2.95
N VAL A 380 0.99 -20.85 -1.96
CA VAL A 380 1.59 -19.55 -1.64
C VAL A 380 3.05 -19.58 -2.05
N GLU A 381 3.41 -18.79 -3.02
CA GLU A 381 4.79 -18.58 -3.46
C GLU A 381 5.35 -17.29 -2.90
N LYS A 382 4.45 -16.38 -2.49
CA LYS A 382 4.79 -15.06 -2.00
C LYS A 382 3.89 -14.66 -0.83
N LEU A 383 4.50 -14.25 0.26
CA LEU A 383 3.84 -13.61 1.40
C LEU A 383 4.06 -12.10 1.30
N SER A 384 3.00 -11.35 1.03
CA SER A 384 3.07 -9.90 0.85
C SER A 384 2.52 -9.17 2.05
N THR A 385 3.25 -8.16 2.52
CA THR A 385 2.86 -7.28 3.61
C THR A 385 2.88 -5.82 3.17
N LYS A 386 2.18 -4.97 3.93
CA LYS A 386 2.11 -3.53 3.64
C LYS A 386 3.39 -2.83 4.10
N TYR A 387 3.71 -1.66 3.51
CA TYR A 387 4.84 -0.83 3.94
C TYR A 387 4.76 -0.40 5.41
N THR A 388 3.56 -0.36 5.97
CA THR A 388 3.31 -0.05 7.39
C THR A 388 3.56 -1.23 8.34
N GLY A 389 3.90 -2.40 7.79
CA GLY A 389 3.87 -3.67 8.51
C GLY A 389 2.49 -4.28 8.55
N SER A 390 2.40 -5.58 8.56
CA SER A 390 1.15 -6.33 8.74
C SER A 390 1.42 -7.78 9.10
N ARG A 391 0.33 -8.51 9.40
CA ARG A 391 0.36 -9.96 9.62
C ARG A 391 -0.23 -10.67 8.42
N VAL A 392 0.38 -11.78 8.02
CA VAL A 392 -0.13 -12.69 6.98
C VAL A 392 -0.14 -14.11 7.53
N SER A 393 -1.24 -14.82 7.31
CA SER A 393 -1.42 -16.21 7.75
C SER A 393 -1.25 -17.15 6.57
N TYR A 394 -0.64 -18.31 6.82
CA TYR A 394 -0.45 -19.40 5.86
C TYR A 394 -0.44 -20.74 6.59
N THR A 395 -0.52 -21.84 5.85
CA THR A 395 -0.42 -23.19 6.38
C THR A 395 0.69 -23.92 5.66
N VAL A 396 1.58 -24.56 6.42
CA VAL A 396 2.55 -25.51 5.88
C VAL A 396 1.91 -26.89 5.92
N LYS A 397 1.85 -27.57 4.76
CA LYS A 397 1.42 -28.95 4.62
C LYS A 397 2.64 -29.82 4.35
N SER A 398 2.91 -30.80 5.19
CA SER A 398 4.08 -31.67 5.08
C SER A 398 3.75 -33.10 5.44
N SER A 399 3.87 -34.00 4.47
CA SER A 399 3.53 -35.42 4.68
C SER A 399 4.38 -36.36 3.82
N TYR A 400 4.31 -37.61 4.16
CA TYR A 400 4.83 -38.77 3.43
C TYR A 400 3.67 -39.68 3.06
N ASP A 401 3.52 -40.01 1.77
CA ASP A 401 2.61 -41.03 1.25
C ASP A 401 3.41 -42.32 1.07
N ASP A 402 2.97 -43.41 1.68
CA ASP A 402 3.64 -44.71 1.58
C ASP A 402 3.39 -45.44 0.28
N GLY A 403 2.65 -44.82 -0.68
CA GLY A 403 2.25 -45.38 -1.95
C GLY A 403 1.11 -46.40 -1.82
N ASN A 404 0.59 -46.69 -0.63
CA ASN A 404 -0.52 -47.59 -0.36
C ASN A 404 -1.75 -46.87 0.21
N GLY A 405 -1.75 -45.54 0.12
CA GLY A 405 -2.85 -44.67 0.54
C GLY A 405 -2.81 -44.21 2.00
N SER A 406 -1.66 -44.40 2.71
CA SER A 406 -1.45 -43.84 4.03
C SER A 406 -0.58 -42.59 3.95
N SER A 407 -1.07 -41.47 4.51
CA SER A 407 -0.32 -40.24 4.62
C SER A 407 0.12 -40.00 6.05
N VAL A 408 1.41 -39.80 6.28
CA VAL A 408 2.03 -39.63 7.60
C VAL A 408 2.57 -38.20 7.70
N PRO A 409 2.27 -37.43 8.77
CA PRO A 409 2.86 -36.13 8.97
C PRO A 409 4.40 -36.17 9.04
N ILE A 410 5.07 -35.23 8.37
CA ILE A 410 6.53 -35.06 8.40
C ILE A 410 6.85 -33.71 9.01
N SER A 411 7.84 -33.71 9.91
CA SER A 411 8.38 -32.47 10.50
C SER A 411 9.05 -31.60 9.44
N TRP A 412 9.01 -30.27 9.65
CA TRP A 412 9.64 -29.30 8.78
C TRP A 412 10.29 -28.18 9.58
N LYS A 413 11.29 -27.53 8.99
CA LYS A 413 11.90 -26.29 9.48
C LYS A 413 11.83 -25.20 8.40
N ALA A 414 11.84 -23.94 8.82
CA ALA A 414 12.02 -22.80 7.93
C ALA A 414 13.35 -22.09 8.23
N ALA A 415 13.95 -21.47 7.22
CA ALA A 415 15.12 -20.64 7.33
C ALA A 415 15.03 -19.49 6.32
N PHE A 416 15.58 -18.32 6.64
CA PHE A 416 15.79 -17.27 5.66
C PHE A 416 17.04 -17.54 4.88
N ILE A 417 17.03 -17.25 3.58
CA ILE A 417 18.16 -17.48 2.69
C ILE A 417 18.53 -16.19 1.95
N ASP A 418 19.81 -16.05 1.64
CA ASP A 418 20.32 -14.98 0.79
C ASP A 418 20.13 -15.30 -0.71
N ALA A 419 20.53 -14.38 -1.58
CA ALA A 419 20.44 -14.54 -3.02
C ALA A 419 21.26 -15.73 -3.56
N ASP A 420 22.25 -16.19 -2.82
CA ASP A 420 23.10 -17.35 -3.17
C ASP A 420 22.55 -18.65 -2.60
N GLY A 421 21.42 -18.61 -1.90
CA GLY A 421 20.74 -19.75 -1.30
C GLY A 421 21.32 -20.21 0.04
N ASN A 422 22.19 -19.42 0.69
CA ASN A 422 22.75 -19.74 2.01
C ASN A 422 21.80 -19.30 3.12
N GLU A 423 21.70 -20.09 4.19
CA GLU A 423 20.90 -19.72 5.36
C GLU A 423 21.46 -18.45 6.03
N LEU A 424 20.61 -17.48 6.29
CA LEU A 424 20.93 -16.29 7.08
C LEU A 424 21.04 -16.65 8.57
N ALA A 425 21.99 -16.02 9.28
CA ALA A 425 22.18 -16.27 10.71
C ALA A 425 20.99 -15.83 11.58
N SER A 426 20.18 -14.89 11.09
CA SER A 426 18.98 -14.39 11.77
C SER A 426 17.95 -13.95 10.74
N ALA A 427 16.69 -13.83 11.17
CA ALA A 427 15.68 -13.16 10.38
C ALA A 427 16.07 -11.69 10.09
N PRO A 428 15.65 -11.12 8.95
CA PRO A 428 15.74 -9.69 8.72
C PRO A 428 15.02 -8.88 9.80
N ASP A 429 15.57 -7.73 10.20
CA ASP A 429 15.07 -6.91 11.31
C ASP A 429 13.62 -6.41 11.12
N TRP A 430 13.14 -6.35 9.89
CA TRP A 430 11.77 -5.95 9.57
C TRP A 430 10.74 -7.08 9.75
N ILE A 431 11.17 -8.32 10.02
CA ILE A 431 10.31 -9.46 10.35
C ILE A 431 10.30 -9.64 11.87
N THR A 432 9.13 -9.51 12.48
CA THR A 432 8.97 -9.45 13.94
C THR A 432 8.38 -10.71 14.57
N ASP A 433 7.66 -11.51 13.79
CA ASP A 433 7.04 -12.75 14.29
C ASP A 433 6.94 -13.76 13.14
N MET A 434 7.25 -15.03 13.42
CA MET A 434 7.17 -16.11 12.45
C MET A 434 7.29 -17.48 13.09
N VAL A 435 6.78 -18.51 12.40
CA VAL A 435 6.90 -19.90 12.82
C VAL A 435 8.04 -20.57 12.04
N MET A 436 9.09 -21.00 12.73
CA MET A 436 10.31 -21.56 12.13
C MET A 436 10.35 -23.09 12.05
N LYS A 437 9.41 -23.79 12.62
CA LYS A 437 9.30 -25.26 12.58
C LYS A 437 7.91 -25.74 12.94
N GLY A 438 7.56 -26.91 12.43
CA GLY A 438 6.30 -27.58 12.72
C GLY A 438 6.34 -29.06 12.34
N ASN A 439 5.19 -29.73 12.42
CA ASN A 439 5.03 -31.14 12.03
C ASN A 439 3.69 -31.31 11.31
N GLY A 440 3.73 -31.89 10.14
CA GLY A 440 2.55 -32.06 9.29
C GLY A 440 1.90 -30.70 8.96
N ASP A 441 0.57 -30.68 8.95
CA ASP A 441 -0.20 -29.47 8.68
C ASP A 441 -0.09 -28.50 9.87
N SER A 442 0.50 -27.35 9.64
CA SER A 442 0.76 -26.35 10.68
C SER A 442 0.29 -24.98 10.22
N ALA A 443 -0.65 -24.38 10.96
CA ALA A 443 -1.05 -22.99 10.78
C ALA A 443 0.06 -22.06 11.26
N CYS A 444 0.47 -21.14 10.42
CA CYS A 444 1.59 -20.24 10.64
C CYS A 444 1.18 -18.79 10.44
N VAL A 445 1.91 -17.88 11.07
CA VAL A 445 1.79 -16.43 10.90
C VAL A 445 3.17 -15.86 10.67
N LEU A 446 3.26 -14.90 9.77
CA LEU A 446 4.41 -14.03 9.60
C LEU A 446 3.96 -12.60 9.87
N ALA A 447 4.72 -11.84 10.65
CA ALA A 447 4.46 -10.43 10.92
C ALA A 447 5.68 -9.58 10.56
N THR A 448 5.41 -8.42 10.00
CA THR A 448 6.43 -7.42 9.67
C THR A 448 6.19 -6.12 10.41
N THR A 449 7.22 -5.32 10.60
CA THR A 449 7.14 -3.98 11.17
C THR A 449 7.36 -2.93 10.09
N LEU A 450 6.98 -1.70 10.38
CA LEU A 450 7.23 -0.57 9.50
C LEU A 450 8.72 -0.42 9.19
N VAL A 451 9.06 -0.26 7.93
CA VAL A 451 10.40 0.16 7.49
C VAL A 451 10.58 1.65 7.78
N GLU A 452 11.73 2.05 8.29
CA GLU A 452 12.00 3.45 8.59
C GLU A 452 11.93 4.32 7.32
N PRO A 453 11.22 5.47 7.40
CA PRO A 453 11.03 6.33 6.25
C PRO A 453 12.31 7.07 5.82
N ILE A 454 12.47 7.25 4.52
CA ILE A 454 13.48 8.13 3.92
C ILE A 454 12.77 9.42 3.48
N PHE A 455 13.27 10.57 3.93
CA PHE A 455 12.73 11.85 3.49
C PHE A 455 13.43 12.26 2.19
N LEU A 456 12.72 12.16 1.06
CA LEU A 456 13.18 12.65 -0.24
C LEU A 456 13.16 14.19 -0.27
N GLU A 457 12.10 14.78 0.31
CA GLU A 457 11.94 16.21 0.50
C GLU A 457 11.37 16.48 1.88
N MET A 458 11.70 17.61 2.48
CA MET A 458 11.16 18.05 3.76
C MET A 458 10.68 19.49 3.68
N SER A 459 9.48 19.77 4.18
CA SER A 459 9.02 21.11 4.44
C SER A 459 9.96 21.81 5.44
N GLU A 460 10.00 23.13 5.37
CA GLU A 460 10.80 23.93 6.30
C GLU A 460 10.44 23.63 7.76
N GLN A 461 9.16 23.44 8.05
CA GLN A 461 8.67 23.16 9.37
C GLN A 461 9.09 21.78 9.89
N THR A 462 9.07 20.77 9.04
CA THR A 462 9.60 19.44 9.38
C THR A 462 11.11 19.51 9.59
N ARG A 463 11.84 20.26 8.76
CA ARG A 463 13.29 20.46 8.94
C ARG A 463 13.61 21.17 10.26
N LEU A 464 12.86 22.23 10.63
CA LEU A 464 13.03 22.93 11.91
C LEU A 464 12.74 21.98 13.08
N LEU A 465 11.65 21.22 13.01
CA LEU A 465 11.26 20.24 14.03
C LEU A 465 12.35 19.18 14.25
N ARG A 466 12.91 18.63 13.17
CA ARG A 466 13.97 17.60 13.22
C ARG A 466 15.31 18.08 13.71
N ASN A 467 15.56 19.39 13.68
CA ASN A 467 16.77 20.01 14.21
C ASN A 467 16.75 20.15 15.75
N ASN A 468 15.59 19.98 16.38
CA ASN A 468 15.49 20.08 17.83
C ASN A 468 16.15 18.86 18.49
N ALA A 469 16.86 19.11 19.57
CA ALA A 469 17.46 18.06 20.36
C ALA A 469 16.40 17.22 21.09
N ASP A 470 16.72 15.98 21.38
CA ASP A 470 15.87 15.09 22.18
C ASP A 470 15.49 15.75 23.51
N ILE A 471 14.17 15.78 23.80
CA ILE A 471 13.63 16.47 24.97
C ILE A 471 14.11 15.87 26.28
N ASN A 472 14.33 14.57 26.32
CA ASN A 472 14.80 13.89 27.52
C ASN A 472 16.25 14.22 27.82
N ALA A 473 17.08 14.38 26.77
CA ALA A 473 18.46 14.82 26.90
C ALA A 473 18.55 16.28 27.38
N THR A 474 17.64 17.14 26.93
CA THR A 474 17.63 18.56 27.27
C THR A 474 17.00 18.85 28.63
N SER A 475 15.93 18.15 28.99
CA SER A 475 15.22 18.31 30.26
C SER A 475 15.85 17.50 31.42
N GLY A 476 16.61 16.48 31.12
CA GLY A 476 17.13 15.53 32.12
C GLY A 476 16.07 14.59 32.71
N GLN A 477 14.88 14.53 32.12
CA GLN A 477 13.79 13.64 32.56
C GLN A 477 13.86 12.34 31.76
N GLU A 478 13.59 11.21 32.39
CA GLU A 478 13.48 9.93 31.70
C GLU A 478 12.30 9.92 30.72
N ARG A 479 11.17 10.47 31.15
CA ARG A 479 10.01 10.81 30.32
C ARG A 479 9.59 12.26 30.61
N TYR A 480 9.32 13.01 29.56
CA TYR A 480 8.88 14.38 29.68
C TYR A 480 7.38 14.44 29.94
N ASN A 481 6.99 14.92 31.14
CA ASN A 481 5.59 15.10 31.50
C ASN A 481 5.02 16.35 30.81
N LEU A 482 4.09 16.16 29.87
CA LEU A 482 3.48 17.22 29.07
C LEU A 482 2.62 18.20 29.89
N SER A 483 2.25 17.85 31.12
CA SER A 483 1.52 18.75 32.03
C SER A 483 2.42 19.65 32.88
N SER A 484 3.75 19.49 32.76
CA SER A 484 4.73 20.30 33.50
C SER A 484 5.53 21.17 32.53
N SER A 485 5.79 22.39 32.91
CA SER A 485 6.61 23.35 32.15
C SER A 485 8.08 22.89 31.98
N THR A 486 8.55 22.05 32.89
CA THR A 486 9.93 21.53 32.90
C THR A 486 9.99 20.04 32.57
N GLY A 487 8.87 19.40 32.31
CA GLY A 487 8.78 17.94 32.10
C GLY A 487 8.91 17.11 33.36
N ALA A 488 8.98 17.72 34.55
CA ALA A 488 9.06 17.03 35.82
C ALA A 488 7.77 16.25 36.15
N SER A 489 7.82 15.41 37.18
CA SER A 489 6.66 14.56 37.57
C SER A 489 5.47 15.36 38.16
N SER A 490 5.66 16.65 38.51
CA SER A 490 4.59 17.50 38.97
C SER A 490 3.56 17.79 37.88
N ILE A 491 2.28 17.68 38.23
CA ILE A 491 1.18 18.08 37.34
C ILE A 491 0.90 19.52 37.58
N GLU A 492 1.22 20.38 36.63
CA GLU A 492 1.05 21.84 36.74
C GLU A 492 -0.21 22.28 35.99
N ASN A 493 -0.30 22.02 34.70
CA ASN A 493 -1.41 22.43 33.85
C ASN A 493 -1.79 21.32 32.90
N THR A 494 -3.07 21.00 32.78
CA THR A 494 -3.56 19.93 31.90
C THR A 494 -4.45 20.50 30.80
N ALA A 495 -4.56 19.76 29.68
CA ALA A 495 -5.34 20.13 28.50
C ALA A 495 -5.79 18.92 27.73
N ASN A 496 -6.63 19.10 26.69
CA ASN A 496 -6.96 18.03 25.73
C ASN A 496 -6.02 17.98 24.53
N CYS A 497 -5.23 19.00 24.30
CA CYS A 497 -4.21 19.04 23.26
C CYS A 497 -2.85 19.36 23.86
N TYR A 498 -1.83 18.62 23.41
CA TYR A 498 -0.45 18.86 23.78
C TYR A 498 0.40 19.07 22.53
N ILE A 499 1.21 20.12 22.55
CA ILE A 499 2.16 20.45 21.48
C ILE A 499 3.48 19.74 21.76
N ILE A 500 4.01 19.04 20.75
CA ILE A 500 5.32 18.40 20.79
C ILE A 500 6.17 18.97 19.66
N ASN A 501 7.32 19.51 20.02
CA ASN A 501 8.26 20.13 19.09
C ASN A 501 9.66 19.50 19.09
N ALA A 502 9.84 18.36 19.73
CA ALA A 502 11.11 17.65 19.80
C ALA A 502 10.89 16.13 19.83
N PRO A 503 11.87 15.31 19.43
CA PRO A 503 11.81 13.86 19.63
C PRO A 503 12.01 13.53 21.10
N GLY A 504 11.57 12.35 21.54
CA GLY A 504 11.81 11.87 22.90
C GLY A 504 10.69 10.98 23.42
N LYS A 505 10.78 10.69 24.72
CA LYS A 505 9.80 9.94 25.49
C LYS A 505 8.93 10.85 26.30
N TYR A 506 7.63 10.69 26.17
CA TYR A 506 6.65 11.58 26.77
C TYR A 506 5.70 10.85 27.70
N SER A 507 5.10 11.61 28.61
CA SER A 507 4.02 11.16 29.46
C SER A 507 2.98 12.25 29.67
N LEU A 508 1.74 11.85 29.94
CA LEU A 508 0.68 12.75 30.34
C LEU A 508 -0.18 12.12 31.46
N PRO A 509 -0.61 12.89 32.47
CA PRO A 509 -1.43 12.36 33.54
C PRO A 509 -2.85 12.09 33.07
N LEU A 510 -3.50 11.07 33.65
CA LEU A 510 -4.90 10.75 33.35
C LEU A 510 -5.85 11.74 34.04
N VAL A 511 -5.91 12.97 33.52
CA VAL A 511 -6.71 14.10 34.01
C VAL A 511 -7.65 14.58 32.91
N TYR A 512 -8.87 14.96 33.26
CA TYR A 512 -9.85 15.52 32.34
C TYR A 512 -9.47 16.94 31.89
N GLY A 513 -9.18 17.13 30.58
CA GLY A 513 -8.92 18.45 30.00
C GLY A 513 -8.05 19.33 30.88
N ASN A 514 -8.53 20.58 31.17
CA ASN A 514 -7.86 21.55 32.02
C ASN A 514 -8.29 21.48 33.50
N ALA A 515 -8.63 20.29 33.98
CA ALA A 515 -9.09 20.12 35.36
C ALA A 515 -8.01 20.32 36.46
N ILE A 516 -6.74 20.46 36.05
CA ILE A 516 -5.62 20.93 36.89
C ILE A 516 -5.04 22.18 36.24
N GLU A 517 -4.90 23.24 37.05
CA GLU A 517 -4.30 24.52 36.67
C GLU A 517 -3.45 25.06 37.81
N GLY A 518 -2.24 25.52 37.55
CA GLY A 518 -1.30 25.97 38.58
C GLY A 518 -0.99 24.89 39.63
N GLY A 519 -1.08 23.61 39.31
CA GLY A 519 -0.85 22.52 40.25
C GLY A 519 -2.01 22.24 41.20
N VAL A 520 -3.15 22.88 41.05
CA VAL A 520 -4.33 22.68 41.89
C VAL A 520 -5.56 22.25 41.06
N LYS A 521 -6.56 21.68 41.72
CA LYS A 521 -7.83 21.30 41.08
C LYS A 521 -8.54 22.56 40.58
N ASN A 522 -8.79 22.63 39.28
CA ASN A 522 -9.57 23.65 38.63
C ASN A 522 -11.05 23.22 38.54
N GLU A 523 -11.73 23.27 39.71
CA GLU A 523 -13.13 22.84 39.81
C GLU A 523 -14.05 23.63 38.88
N SER A 524 -13.76 24.91 38.63
CA SER A 524 -14.55 25.74 37.70
C SER A 524 -14.56 25.19 36.27
N SER A 525 -13.60 24.39 35.86
CA SER A 525 -13.54 23.83 34.53
C SER A 525 -14.53 22.69 34.30
N TYR A 526 -15.00 21.99 35.32
CA TYR A 526 -15.90 20.84 35.23
C TYR A 526 -17.15 20.93 36.13
N ILE A 527 -17.23 21.89 37.00
CA ILE A 527 -18.41 22.21 37.77
C ILE A 527 -18.98 23.56 37.34
N SER A 528 -20.07 23.52 36.58
CA SER A 528 -20.73 24.76 36.14
C SER A 528 -21.52 25.40 37.29
N THR A 529 -21.36 26.70 37.44
CA THR A 529 -22.16 27.55 38.38
C THR A 529 -23.43 28.07 37.71
N LEU A 530 -23.58 27.91 36.40
CA LEU A 530 -24.76 28.36 35.69
C LEU A 530 -25.96 27.49 36.04
N GLN A 531 -26.92 28.09 36.66
CA GLN A 531 -28.24 27.47 36.79
C GLN A 531 -28.90 27.43 35.41
N GLN A 532 -29.57 26.32 35.12
CA GLN A 532 -30.25 26.05 33.88
C GLN A 532 -31.07 27.24 33.37
N THR A 533 -30.94 27.57 32.09
CA THR A 533 -31.86 28.43 31.38
C THR A 533 -32.75 27.66 30.45
N THR A 534 -34.02 28.01 30.38
CA THR A 534 -35.01 27.44 29.52
C THR A 534 -35.22 28.24 28.24
N ALA A 535 -34.64 29.43 28.15
CA ALA A 535 -34.75 30.26 26.96
C ALA A 535 -34.14 29.57 25.75
N ASN A 536 -34.91 29.44 24.66
CA ASN A 536 -34.49 28.86 23.38
C ASN A 536 -33.96 27.44 23.47
N ARG A 537 -34.45 26.61 24.45
CA ARG A 537 -33.99 25.20 24.65
C ARG A 537 -32.49 25.06 24.99
N ARG A 538 -31.85 26.11 25.45
CA ARG A 538 -30.46 26.09 25.86
C ARG A 538 -30.35 25.71 27.35
N ARG A 539 -29.36 24.90 27.67
CA ARG A 539 -29.04 24.44 29.03
C ARG A 539 -27.55 24.55 29.28
N ALA A 540 -27.17 24.65 30.53
CA ALA A 540 -25.81 24.41 30.97
C ALA A 540 -25.68 23.03 31.56
N LEU A 541 -24.57 22.37 31.41
CA LEU A 541 -24.23 21.20 32.22
C LEU A 541 -23.90 21.68 33.62
N PHE A 542 -24.61 21.22 34.62
CA PHE A 542 -24.37 21.62 36.00
C PHE A 542 -23.05 21.03 36.51
N HIS A 543 -22.88 19.75 36.28
CA HIS A 543 -21.60 19.06 36.31
C HIS A 543 -21.30 18.53 34.93
N PHE A 544 -20.05 18.63 34.47
CA PHE A 544 -19.63 18.02 33.22
C PHE A 544 -19.61 16.50 33.38
N ILE A 545 -19.77 15.78 32.30
CA ILE A 545 -19.97 14.31 32.31
C ILE A 545 -18.79 13.58 31.72
N ASN A 546 -18.58 12.36 32.17
CA ASN A 546 -17.61 11.40 31.64
C ASN A 546 -18.23 10.51 30.53
N HIS A 547 -17.48 9.53 30.04
CA HIS A 547 -17.88 8.57 29.03
C HIS A 547 -19.11 7.72 29.39
N LEU A 548 -19.44 7.55 30.67
CA LEU A 548 -20.64 6.88 31.15
C LEU A 548 -21.86 7.81 31.23
N GLY A 549 -21.67 9.12 31.01
CA GLY A 549 -22.69 10.13 31.24
C GLY A 549 -22.83 10.51 32.73
N ASN A 550 -21.94 10.05 33.58
CA ASN A 550 -21.92 10.40 35.01
C ASN A 550 -21.22 11.76 35.21
N GLU A 551 -21.67 12.47 36.26
CA GLU A 551 -21.04 13.73 36.66
C GLU A 551 -19.60 13.51 37.14
N ILE A 552 -18.67 14.33 36.65
CA ILE A 552 -17.27 14.32 37.06
C ILE A 552 -17.16 15.02 38.42
N SER A 553 -16.64 14.31 39.41
CA SER A 553 -16.47 14.79 40.78
C SER A 553 -15.02 15.02 41.18
N ASP A 554 -14.08 14.47 40.43
CA ASP A 554 -12.64 14.56 40.66
C ASP A 554 -11.90 14.79 39.34
N PRO A 555 -10.86 15.63 39.27
CA PRO A 555 -10.12 15.87 38.04
C PRO A 555 -9.40 14.64 37.49
N TYR A 556 -9.02 13.68 38.35
CA TYR A 556 -8.36 12.45 37.95
C TYR A 556 -9.39 11.43 37.46
N ILE A 557 -9.20 10.92 36.26
CA ILE A 557 -10.12 9.96 35.62
C ILE A 557 -10.39 8.77 36.54
N TYR A 558 -9.35 8.16 37.06
CA TYR A 558 -9.40 6.93 37.89
C TYR A 558 -10.05 7.13 39.27
N ASN A 559 -10.30 8.34 39.70
CA ASN A 559 -11.02 8.64 40.96
C ASN A 559 -12.53 8.71 40.77
N ASN A 560 -13.02 8.71 39.52
CA ASN A 560 -14.46 8.76 39.27
C ASN A 560 -15.03 7.34 39.11
N ALA A 561 -16.23 7.12 39.65
CA ALA A 561 -16.86 5.82 39.68
C ALA A 561 -17.01 5.21 38.26
N GLY A 562 -16.55 3.99 38.08
CA GLY A 562 -16.60 3.28 36.80
C GLY A 562 -15.52 3.66 35.78
N CYS A 563 -14.61 4.56 36.12
CA CYS A 563 -13.53 5.01 35.24
C CYS A 563 -12.20 4.35 35.63
N VAL A 564 -12.08 3.03 35.41
CA VAL A 564 -10.88 2.26 35.77
C VAL A 564 -10.00 2.07 34.53
N PRO A 565 -8.81 2.70 34.46
CA PRO A 565 -7.89 2.55 33.35
C PRO A 565 -7.34 1.12 33.25
N GLU A 566 -7.28 0.56 32.04
CA GLU A 566 -6.71 -0.78 31.79
C GLU A 566 -5.60 -0.75 30.77
N ASP A 567 -5.80 -0.09 29.64
CA ASP A 567 -4.77 0.08 28.62
C ASP A 567 -4.79 1.49 28.02
N ALA A 568 -3.74 1.80 27.24
CA ALA A 568 -3.65 2.99 26.41
C ALA A 568 -3.48 2.62 24.94
N VAL A 569 -4.03 3.44 24.03
CA VAL A 569 -4.06 3.13 22.60
C VAL A 569 -3.93 4.38 21.75
N LEU A 570 -3.35 4.21 20.54
CA LEU A 570 -3.54 5.14 19.43
C LEU A 570 -4.96 4.93 18.87
N LEU A 571 -5.72 6.00 18.67
CA LEU A 571 -7.00 5.92 17.96
C LEU A 571 -6.83 6.21 16.48
N TRP A 572 -6.02 7.20 16.15
CA TRP A 572 -5.59 7.52 14.79
C TRP A 572 -4.37 8.44 14.81
N GLU A 573 -3.61 8.40 13.71
CA GLU A 573 -2.58 9.37 13.38
C GLU A 573 -2.64 9.72 11.89
N ASP A 574 -2.32 10.95 11.52
CA ASP A 574 -2.38 11.38 10.12
C ASP A 574 -1.08 11.13 9.34
N ARG A 575 -0.07 10.67 10.01
CA ARG A 575 1.22 10.20 9.46
C ARG A 575 1.61 8.95 10.19
N VAL A 576 1.91 7.88 9.47
CA VAL A 576 2.28 6.63 10.10
C VAL A 576 3.48 6.79 11.02
N ASN A 577 3.35 6.26 12.21
CA ASN A 577 4.43 6.15 13.19
C ASN A 577 4.93 7.50 13.76
N LEU A 578 3.99 8.43 13.96
CA LEU A 578 4.27 9.67 14.68
C LEU A 578 4.49 9.41 16.17
N VAL A 579 3.68 8.52 16.76
CA VAL A 579 3.77 8.12 18.16
C VAL A 579 3.89 6.61 18.26
N ARG A 580 4.77 6.14 19.14
CA ARG A 580 5.07 4.70 19.36
C ARG A 580 4.97 4.34 20.83
N ASN A 581 4.95 3.04 21.11
CA ASN A 581 5.07 2.48 22.46
C ASN A 581 4.06 3.09 23.43
N ILE A 582 2.80 3.23 22.97
CA ILE A 582 1.73 3.80 23.79
C ILE A 582 1.34 2.78 24.85
N THR A 583 1.55 3.15 26.12
CA THR A 583 1.30 2.28 27.28
C THR A 583 0.74 3.09 28.47
N LEU A 584 0.33 2.38 29.50
CA LEU A 584 0.10 2.99 30.82
C LEU A 584 1.31 2.73 31.71
N SER A 585 1.57 3.67 32.62
CA SER A 585 2.48 3.44 33.76
C SER A 585 2.00 2.27 34.64
N ASP A 586 2.91 1.67 35.41
CA ASP A 586 2.59 0.52 36.28
C ASP A 586 1.45 0.81 37.26
N ASP A 587 1.31 2.06 37.75
CA ASP A 587 0.25 2.48 38.63
C ASP A 587 -1.05 2.88 37.88
N LYS A 588 -1.05 2.81 36.55
CA LYS A 588 -2.19 3.14 35.66
C LYS A 588 -2.72 4.57 35.83
N LYS A 589 -1.85 5.51 36.18
CA LYS A 589 -2.23 6.94 36.35
C LYS A 589 -1.69 7.85 35.28
N THR A 590 -0.81 7.35 34.43
CA THR A 590 -0.13 8.13 33.41
C THR A 590 -0.15 7.35 32.09
N LEU A 591 -0.44 8.03 31.00
CA LEU A 591 -0.26 7.53 29.63
C LEU A 591 1.15 7.90 29.17
N GLU A 592 1.85 6.94 28.62
CA GLU A 592 3.23 7.05 28.14
C GLU A 592 3.33 6.74 26.67
N PHE A 593 4.20 7.42 25.94
CA PHE A 593 4.47 7.18 24.52
C PHE A 593 5.81 7.78 24.11
N ASP A 594 6.29 7.40 22.93
CA ASP A 594 7.54 7.87 22.34
C ASP A 594 7.28 8.59 21.00
N VAL A 595 8.05 9.64 20.73
CA VAL A 595 8.12 10.34 19.43
C VAL A 595 9.53 10.17 18.89
N PRO A 596 9.74 9.22 17.95
CA PRO A 596 11.09 8.88 17.53
C PRO A 596 11.67 9.88 16.52
N GLN A 597 12.97 10.16 16.66
CA GLN A 597 13.71 11.05 15.74
C GLN A 597 13.66 10.58 14.28
N ALA A 598 13.69 9.25 14.06
CA ALA A 598 13.74 8.69 12.70
C ALA A 598 12.50 9.06 11.89
N SER A 599 11.30 8.97 12.48
CA SER A 599 10.02 9.28 11.84
C SER A 599 9.49 10.68 12.15
N LEU A 600 10.24 11.52 12.88
CA LEU A 600 9.80 12.84 13.31
C LEU A 600 9.47 13.75 12.13
N ARG A 601 8.23 14.21 12.07
CA ARG A 601 7.68 15.16 11.10
C ARG A 601 6.42 15.81 11.67
N GLN A 602 5.95 16.85 11.01
CA GLN A 602 4.67 17.44 11.41
C GLN A 602 3.53 16.42 11.31
N GLY A 603 2.62 16.44 12.26
CA GLY A 603 1.48 15.54 12.24
C GLY A 603 0.57 15.66 13.45
N ASN A 604 -0.52 14.95 13.43
CA ASN A 604 -1.51 14.86 14.48
C ASN A 604 -1.77 13.39 14.84
N ALA A 605 -1.88 13.11 16.11
CA ALA A 605 -2.28 11.83 16.63
C ALA A 605 -3.32 11.98 17.74
N LEU A 606 -4.24 11.05 17.85
CA LEU A 606 -5.21 10.98 18.94
C LEU A 606 -4.93 9.73 19.77
N VAL A 607 -4.51 9.93 21.00
CA VAL A 607 -4.24 8.84 21.97
C VAL A 607 -5.34 8.78 23.01
N ALA A 608 -5.61 7.60 23.54
CA ALA A 608 -6.69 7.38 24.50
C ALA A 608 -6.33 6.37 25.59
N VAL A 609 -7.01 6.49 26.71
CA VAL A 609 -7.03 5.48 27.76
C VAL A 609 -8.37 4.74 27.72
N ARG A 610 -8.34 3.41 27.91
CA ARG A 610 -9.52 2.54 27.88
C ARG A 610 -9.66 1.72 29.15
N ASP A 611 -10.92 1.29 29.41
CA ASP A 611 -11.21 0.30 30.44
C ASP A 611 -10.95 -1.14 29.95
N LYS A 612 -11.20 -2.12 30.84
CA LYS A 612 -11.06 -3.55 30.54
C LYS A 612 -11.96 -4.04 29.39
N ASP A 613 -13.06 -3.35 29.13
CA ASP A 613 -14.03 -3.66 28.09
C ASP A 613 -13.73 -2.91 26.77
N LYS A 614 -12.55 -2.26 26.71
CA LYS A 614 -12.06 -1.46 25.59
C LYS A 614 -12.86 -0.17 25.32
N ASN A 615 -13.67 0.29 26.25
CA ASN A 615 -14.33 1.57 26.16
C ASN A 615 -13.34 2.71 26.40
N VAL A 616 -13.37 3.74 25.59
CA VAL A 616 -12.54 4.93 25.75
C VAL A 616 -13.05 5.73 26.96
N LEU A 617 -12.20 5.91 27.95
CA LEU A 617 -12.47 6.74 29.13
C LEU A 617 -12.25 8.22 28.83
N TRP A 618 -11.16 8.54 28.12
CA TRP A 618 -10.78 9.85 27.65
C TRP A 618 -9.71 9.77 26.58
N SER A 619 -9.52 10.85 25.80
CA SER A 619 -8.56 10.96 24.71
C SER A 619 -7.90 12.33 24.69
N TRP A 620 -6.70 12.39 24.13
CA TRP A 620 -5.89 13.59 24.00
C TRP A 620 -5.33 13.72 22.58
N HIS A 621 -5.33 14.95 22.08
CA HIS A 621 -4.71 15.32 20.82
C HIS A 621 -3.22 15.59 21.03
N ILE A 622 -2.38 14.88 20.31
CA ILE A 622 -0.94 15.11 20.22
C ILE A 622 -0.68 15.84 18.90
N TRP A 623 -0.27 17.10 18.99
CA TRP A 623 0.06 17.91 17.82
C TRP A 623 1.57 18.09 17.72
N ILE A 624 2.21 17.39 16.77
CA ILE A 624 3.64 17.44 16.52
C ILE A 624 3.91 18.55 15.52
N THR A 625 4.62 19.59 15.94
CA THR A 625 4.82 20.81 15.15
C THR A 625 6.03 21.61 15.63
N ASP A 626 6.59 22.42 14.75
CA ASP A 626 7.61 23.43 15.06
C ASP A 626 7.08 24.64 15.83
N TYR A 627 5.75 24.75 16.01
CA TYR A 627 5.09 25.89 16.59
C TYR A 627 5.37 26.04 18.08
N VAL A 628 5.80 27.23 18.48
CA VAL A 628 6.02 27.64 19.89
C VAL A 628 5.02 28.74 20.25
N PRO A 629 3.99 28.47 21.07
CA PRO A 629 2.92 29.41 21.35
C PRO A 629 3.36 30.75 21.95
N ASP A 630 4.26 30.72 22.92
CA ASP A 630 4.66 31.91 23.69
C ASP A 630 5.41 32.95 22.85
N GLU A 631 5.94 32.60 21.73
CA GLU A 631 6.67 33.45 20.81
C GLU A 631 5.82 33.98 19.65
N ASN A 632 4.62 33.44 19.44
CA ASN A 632 3.86 33.59 18.19
C ASN A 632 2.40 34.05 18.40
N TRP A 633 2.12 34.84 19.44
CA TRP A 633 0.80 35.40 19.63
C TRP A 633 0.53 36.58 18.67
N GLN A 634 -0.54 36.47 17.88
CA GLN A 634 -1.05 37.57 17.05
C GLN A 634 -2.04 38.43 17.86
N GLN A 635 -1.84 39.74 17.87
CA GLN A 635 -2.71 40.67 18.61
C GLN A 635 -3.90 41.06 17.75
N MET A 636 -5.06 40.50 18.06
CA MET A 636 -6.32 40.84 17.37
C MET A 636 -7.00 42.04 18.04
N PRO A 637 -7.04 43.22 17.41
CA PRO A 637 -7.79 44.34 17.93
C PRO A 637 -9.30 44.18 17.68
N SER A 638 -10.08 44.25 18.73
CA SER A 638 -11.53 44.25 18.66
C SER A 638 -12.13 45.24 19.70
N ASN A 639 -12.90 46.20 19.22
CA ASN A 639 -13.58 47.20 20.07
C ASN A 639 -12.70 47.86 21.15
N GLY A 640 -11.44 48.18 20.82
CA GLY A 640 -10.49 48.82 21.74
C GLY A 640 -9.77 47.85 22.68
N SER A 641 -10.03 46.55 22.59
CA SER A 641 -9.30 45.50 23.32
C SER A 641 -8.44 44.71 22.38
N LEU A 642 -7.34 44.12 22.88
CA LEU A 642 -6.49 43.19 22.17
C LEU A 642 -6.80 41.77 22.62
N PHE A 643 -6.96 40.86 21.63
CA PHE A 643 -7.12 39.41 21.85
C PHE A 643 -5.91 38.71 21.29
N PRO A 644 -4.95 38.28 22.10
CA PRO A 644 -3.83 37.49 21.63
C PRO A 644 -4.32 36.11 21.14
N MET A 645 -3.96 35.75 19.90
CA MET A 645 -4.34 34.48 19.29
C MET A 645 -3.11 33.78 18.75
N TYR A 646 -3.17 32.43 18.61
CA TYR A 646 -2.16 31.70 17.87
C TYR A 646 -2.10 32.17 16.40
N SER A 647 -0.92 32.18 15.83
CA SER A 647 -0.73 32.47 14.42
C SER A 647 -1.14 31.28 13.52
N ARG A 648 -1.39 30.11 14.12
CA ARG A 648 -1.78 28.87 13.42
C ARG A 648 -3.06 28.27 13.99
N ASN A 649 -3.80 27.56 13.15
CA ASN A 649 -4.90 26.71 13.62
C ASN A 649 -4.31 25.47 14.32
N VAL A 650 -5.02 24.94 15.31
CA VAL A 650 -4.66 23.66 15.95
C VAL A 650 -4.58 22.56 14.92
N GLY A 651 -3.57 21.73 15.01
CA GLY A 651 -3.34 20.63 14.08
C GLY A 651 -2.87 21.05 12.68
N ARG A 652 -2.43 22.30 12.50
CA ARG A 652 -1.87 22.76 11.21
C ARG A 652 -0.62 21.98 10.83
N ILE A 653 -0.63 21.44 9.62
CA ILE A 653 0.51 20.82 8.95
C ILE A 653 0.78 21.61 7.67
N TYR A 654 2.03 21.93 7.42
CA TYR A 654 2.48 22.51 6.16
C TYR A 654 2.90 21.37 5.21
N GLY A 655 2.42 21.43 3.98
CA GLY A 655 2.78 20.47 2.94
C GLY A 655 4.23 20.57 2.51
N GLY A 656 4.64 19.65 1.64
CA GLY A 656 5.98 19.62 1.05
C GLY A 656 6.90 18.53 1.58
N ASP A 657 6.46 17.71 2.54
CA ASP A 657 7.20 16.49 2.88
C ASP A 657 6.92 15.41 1.82
N ASN A 658 7.98 14.85 1.25
CA ASN A 658 7.93 13.68 0.39
C ASN A 658 8.71 12.55 1.06
N THR A 659 8.03 11.48 1.41
CA THR A 659 8.57 10.40 2.24
C THR A 659 8.50 9.08 1.48
N GLU A 660 9.63 8.40 1.35
CA GLU A 660 9.75 7.08 0.75
C GLU A 660 9.85 6.01 1.85
N PHE A 661 9.08 4.96 1.72
CA PHE A 661 9.21 3.69 2.42
C PHE A 661 9.70 2.68 1.40
N LYS A 662 10.94 2.21 1.52
CA LYS A 662 11.52 1.27 0.55
C LYS A 662 10.84 -0.08 0.64
N ALA A 663 10.57 -0.69 -0.51
CA ALA A 663 10.24 -2.09 -0.56
C ALA A 663 11.43 -2.93 -0.08
N VAL A 664 11.15 -3.98 0.66
CA VAL A 664 12.15 -4.95 1.13
C VAL A 664 11.66 -6.35 0.88
N SER A 665 12.56 -7.27 0.55
CA SER A 665 12.24 -8.67 0.30
C SER A 665 13.30 -9.61 0.85
N THR A 666 12.91 -10.84 1.09
CA THR A 666 13.75 -11.97 1.46
C THR A 666 13.11 -13.26 1.00
N ILE A 667 13.83 -14.36 1.04
CA ILE A 667 13.29 -15.69 0.74
C ILE A 667 13.27 -16.51 2.03
N MET A 668 12.15 -17.18 2.27
CA MET A 668 12.00 -18.14 3.35
C MET A 668 11.91 -19.54 2.78
N ARG A 669 12.88 -20.40 3.09
CA ARG A 669 12.95 -21.80 2.67
C ARG A 669 12.36 -22.69 3.74
N PHE A 670 11.36 -23.48 3.35
CA PHE A 670 10.81 -24.56 4.16
C PHE A 670 11.45 -25.87 3.72
N THR A 671 11.94 -26.66 4.66
CA THR A 671 12.60 -27.94 4.37
C THR A 671 12.04 -29.01 5.30
N GLN A 672 11.68 -30.16 4.75
CA GLN A 672 11.30 -31.33 5.55
C GLN A 672 12.48 -31.84 6.39
N THR A 673 12.14 -32.29 7.59
CA THR A 673 13.07 -33.00 8.47
C THR A 673 12.44 -34.34 8.82
N ASP A 674 13.21 -35.29 9.31
CA ASP A 674 12.72 -36.62 9.72
C ASP A 674 12.03 -37.40 8.60
N VAL A 675 12.50 -37.26 7.35
CA VAL A 675 12.02 -38.05 6.20
C VAL A 675 12.47 -39.51 6.34
N PRO A 676 11.73 -40.47 5.76
CA PRO A 676 12.14 -41.90 5.76
C PRO A 676 13.52 -42.11 5.13
N ASP A 677 14.24 -43.17 5.59
CA ASP A 677 15.55 -43.53 5.09
C ASP A 677 15.52 -43.73 3.57
N GLY A 678 16.51 -43.16 2.90
CA GLY A 678 16.65 -43.24 1.44
C GLY A 678 15.85 -42.23 0.62
N MET A 679 15.08 -41.34 1.29
CA MET A 679 14.39 -40.25 0.62
C MET A 679 15.12 -38.91 0.83
N THR A 680 15.10 -38.06 -0.18
CA THR A 680 15.65 -36.71 -0.11
C THR A 680 14.58 -35.76 0.39
N PRO A 681 14.83 -34.98 1.47
CA PRO A 681 13.89 -34.01 1.99
C PRO A 681 13.47 -32.99 0.91
N LEU A 682 12.17 -32.69 0.82
CA LEU A 682 11.69 -31.61 -0.03
C LEU A 682 11.97 -30.25 0.61
N SER A 683 12.23 -29.26 -0.24
CA SER A 683 12.32 -27.86 0.13
C SER A 683 11.47 -27.01 -0.79
N VAL A 684 10.82 -25.99 -0.21
CA VAL A 684 9.99 -25.00 -0.92
C VAL A 684 10.44 -23.62 -0.48
N ASP A 685 10.71 -22.76 -1.43
CA ASP A 685 11.07 -21.37 -1.23
C ASP A 685 9.82 -20.49 -1.39
N VAL A 686 9.62 -19.58 -0.46
CA VAL A 686 8.53 -18.61 -0.47
C VAL A 686 9.13 -17.21 -0.36
N ALA A 687 8.84 -16.36 -1.34
CA ALA A 687 9.22 -14.95 -1.26
C ALA A 687 8.46 -14.25 -0.14
N VAL A 688 9.14 -13.47 0.68
CA VAL A 688 8.53 -12.60 1.67
C VAL A 688 8.83 -11.17 1.28
N GLU A 689 7.79 -10.41 0.99
CA GLU A 689 7.92 -9.03 0.52
C GLU A 689 7.13 -8.07 1.40
N GLN A 690 7.71 -6.93 1.68
CA GLN A 690 7.01 -5.78 2.21
C GLN A 690 6.99 -4.68 1.16
N ALA A 691 5.78 -4.25 0.78
CA ALA A 691 5.59 -3.23 -0.24
C ALA A 691 6.25 -1.91 0.15
N GLY A 692 6.74 -1.19 -0.84
CA GLY A 692 7.18 0.19 -0.67
C GLY A 692 6.03 1.18 -0.91
N ALA A 693 6.26 2.44 -0.54
CA ALA A 693 5.34 3.55 -0.84
C ALA A 693 6.08 4.88 -0.87
N THR A 694 5.64 5.79 -1.71
CA THR A 694 6.06 7.19 -1.68
C THR A 694 4.86 8.06 -1.32
N ILE A 695 4.99 8.85 -0.25
CA ILE A 695 3.89 9.64 0.32
C ILE A 695 4.24 11.12 0.31
N TYR A 696 3.50 11.88 -0.47
CA TYR A 696 3.55 13.34 -0.45
C TYR A 696 2.57 13.90 0.58
N THR A 697 3.03 14.85 1.39
CA THR A 697 2.22 15.51 2.41
C THR A 697 1.65 16.82 1.89
N GLY A 698 0.34 16.92 1.82
CA GLY A 698 -0.39 18.15 1.54
C GLY A 698 -0.59 19.01 2.80
N ASP A 699 -0.99 20.27 2.58
CA ASP A 699 -1.42 21.19 3.64
C ASP A 699 -2.72 20.74 4.29
N CYS A 700 -2.80 20.73 5.60
CA CYS A 700 -4.04 20.45 6.32
C CYS A 700 -4.07 21.04 7.75
N TYR A 701 -5.22 20.92 8.40
CA TYR A 701 -5.42 21.14 9.84
C TYR A 701 -6.59 20.27 10.32
N THR A 702 -6.67 20.06 11.64
CA THR A 702 -7.76 19.28 12.23
C THR A 702 -9.07 20.06 12.27
N PHE A 703 -10.20 19.35 12.25
CA PHE A 703 -11.54 19.90 12.35
C PHE A 703 -12.19 19.52 13.67
N TYR A 704 -13.11 20.37 14.14
CA TYR A 704 -13.88 20.16 15.37
C TYR A 704 -15.35 20.43 15.12
N GLN A 705 -16.23 19.57 15.61
CA GLN A 705 -17.63 19.93 15.77
C GLN A 705 -17.80 20.77 17.03
N TRP A 706 -18.75 21.69 17.02
CA TRP A 706 -18.93 22.62 18.13
C TRP A 706 -19.16 21.91 19.47
N GLY A 707 -18.39 22.25 20.47
CA GLY A 707 -18.46 21.66 21.80
C GLY A 707 -17.64 20.37 22.00
N ARG A 708 -17.00 19.83 20.98
CA ARG A 708 -16.15 18.64 21.10
C ARG A 708 -14.73 19.00 21.54
N LYS A 709 -14.17 18.09 22.34
CA LYS A 709 -12.77 18.18 22.78
C LYS A 709 -11.79 17.53 21.81
N ASP A 710 -12.27 16.58 20.99
CA ASP A 710 -11.42 15.76 20.13
C ASP A 710 -11.39 16.28 18.69
N PRO A 711 -10.21 16.27 18.06
CA PRO A 711 -10.08 16.59 16.66
C PRO A 711 -10.65 15.45 15.79
N LEU A 712 -11.32 15.86 14.72
CA LEU A 712 -11.62 15.02 13.60
C LEU A 712 -10.44 15.06 12.63
N ILE A 713 -10.23 13.95 11.95
CA ILE A 713 -9.18 13.78 10.97
C ILE A 713 -9.21 14.91 9.95
N SER A 714 -8.03 15.41 9.61
CA SER A 714 -7.84 16.41 8.57
C SER A 714 -8.35 15.90 7.22
N GLY A 715 -8.66 16.79 6.30
CA GLY A 715 -9.12 16.45 4.96
C GLY A 715 -8.04 15.88 4.04
N LEU A 716 -7.08 15.15 4.59
CA LEU A 716 -6.08 14.40 3.83
C LEU A 716 -6.69 13.13 3.24
N ASP A 717 -6.08 12.63 2.19
CA ASP A 717 -6.53 11.42 1.50
C ASP A 717 -6.47 10.19 2.40
N ARG A 718 -5.56 10.17 3.38
CA ARG A 718 -5.31 9.01 4.25
C ARG A 718 -4.99 9.38 5.69
N TYR A 719 -5.22 8.42 6.58
CA TYR A 719 -4.77 8.40 7.98
C TYR A 719 -4.55 6.95 8.41
N TYR A 720 -4.05 6.71 9.61
CA TYR A 720 -3.68 5.38 10.09
C TYR A 720 -4.35 5.07 11.42
N ASP A 721 -4.80 3.83 11.59
CA ASP A 721 -5.34 3.32 12.85
C ASP A 721 -4.23 2.80 13.79
N ALA A 722 -4.63 2.19 14.91
CA ALA A 722 -3.71 1.63 15.91
C ALA A 722 -2.84 0.48 15.37
N ASP A 723 -3.30 -0.22 14.36
CA ASP A 723 -2.60 -1.32 13.70
C ASP A 723 -1.85 -0.86 12.45
N HIS A 724 -1.69 0.46 12.29
CA HIS A 724 -1.08 1.13 11.13
C HIS A 724 -1.75 0.79 9.80
N ASN A 725 -3.02 0.39 9.81
CA ASN A 725 -3.76 0.26 8.56
C ASN A 725 -4.05 1.64 7.98
N GLU A 726 -3.82 1.77 6.69
CA GLU A 726 -4.17 2.97 5.95
C GLU A 726 -5.69 3.05 5.78
N MET A 727 -6.27 4.19 6.18
CA MET A 727 -7.68 4.49 6.16
C MET A 727 -7.95 5.67 5.22
N ASP A 728 -9.12 5.68 4.57
CA ASP A 728 -9.54 6.80 3.74
C ASP A 728 -9.85 8.04 4.61
N GLY A 729 -9.06 9.10 4.47
CA GLY A 729 -9.23 10.35 5.21
C GLY A 729 -10.39 11.22 4.71
N THR A 730 -10.92 10.97 3.52
CA THR A 730 -12.07 11.71 2.98
C THR A 730 -13.39 11.24 3.58
N SER A 731 -13.45 9.99 4.04
CA SER A 731 -14.58 9.33 4.68
C SER A 731 -14.25 8.98 6.13
N ILE A 732 -15.08 9.42 7.07
CA ILE A 732 -14.90 9.11 8.49
C ILE A 732 -16.17 8.43 9.05
N PRO A 733 -16.03 7.58 10.08
CA PRO A 733 -17.20 7.00 10.74
C PRO A 733 -18.18 8.07 11.16
N ASN A 734 -19.45 7.94 10.80
CA ASN A 734 -20.47 8.91 11.16
C ASN A 734 -21.74 8.25 11.70
N GLN A 735 -22.46 9.00 12.54
CA GLN A 735 -23.73 8.62 13.11
C GLN A 735 -24.71 9.78 13.06
N PRO A 736 -25.97 9.57 12.69
CA PRO A 736 -26.98 10.60 12.75
C PRO A 736 -27.14 11.18 14.15
N VAL A 737 -27.38 12.48 14.21
CA VAL A 737 -27.64 13.19 15.48
C VAL A 737 -28.86 12.61 16.17
N GLY A 738 -28.74 12.29 17.45
CA GLY A 738 -29.85 11.84 18.30
C GLY A 738 -30.74 12.98 18.78
N THR A 739 -31.76 12.65 19.54
CA THR A 739 -32.70 13.61 20.13
C THR A 739 -32.28 14.12 21.51
N ASP A 740 -31.35 13.45 22.17
CA ASP A 740 -30.77 13.83 23.45
C ASP A 740 -29.30 14.25 23.28
N TYR A 741 -29.01 15.52 23.53
CA TYR A 741 -27.67 16.07 23.34
C TYR A 741 -26.67 15.56 24.39
N ARG A 742 -27.14 15.23 25.61
CA ARG A 742 -26.30 14.64 26.66
C ARG A 742 -25.77 13.26 26.24
N GLU A 743 -26.64 12.44 25.63
CA GLU A 743 -26.21 11.17 25.06
C GLU A 743 -25.23 11.35 23.89
N MET A 744 -25.37 12.42 23.09
CA MET A 744 -24.40 12.73 22.03
C MET A 744 -23.03 13.13 22.61
N ILE A 745 -23.00 13.91 23.70
CA ILE A 745 -21.75 14.25 24.40
C ILE A 745 -21.06 12.97 24.88
N LYS A 746 -21.79 12.11 25.60
CA LYS A 746 -21.31 10.79 26.07
C LYS A 746 -20.76 9.97 24.91
N LEU A 747 -21.52 9.83 23.84
CA LEU A 747 -21.14 9.07 22.65
C LEU A 747 -19.83 9.58 22.04
N THR A 748 -19.64 10.89 21.92
CA THR A 748 -18.43 11.47 21.35
C THR A 748 -17.21 11.38 22.27
N ILE A 749 -17.39 11.28 23.58
CA ILE A 749 -16.30 10.98 24.52
C ILE A 749 -15.85 9.53 24.36
N SER A 750 -16.82 8.60 24.27
CA SER A 750 -16.55 7.15 24.11
C SER A 750 -16.03 6.79 22.71
N ASN A 751 -16.38 7.60 21.70
CA ASN A 751 -16.01 7.40 20.31
C ASN A 751 -15.44 8.70 19.70
N PRO A 752 -14.22 9.08 20.05
CA PRO A 752 -13.66 10.39 19.72
C PRO A 752 -13.52 10.65 18.21
N GLN A 753 -13.38 9.60 17.40
CA GLN A 753 -13.26 9.69 15.93
C GLN A 753 -14.60 9.74 15.20
N LEU A 754 -15.72 9.52 15.90
CA LEU A 754 -17.04 9.49 15.31
C LEU A 754 -17.54 10.89 14.94
N PHE A 755 -17.99 11.09 13.70
CA PHE A 755 -18.65 12.32 13.27
C PHE A 755 -20.15 12.26 13.54
N ILE A 756 -20.73 13.31 14.10
CA ILE A 756 -22.18 13.41 14.27
C ILE A 756 -22.77 14.11 13.05
N SER A 757 -23.49 13.35 12.22
CA SER A 757 -24.11 13.84 10.98
C SER A 757 -25.55 14.29 11.19
N GLY A 758 -26.02 15.19 10.32
CA GLY A 758 -27.40 15.63 10.33
C GLY A 758 -27.62 17.01 9.71
N ASN A 759 -28.87 17.48 9.72
CA ASN A 759 -29.24 18.79 9.22
C ASN A 759 -29.85 19.68 10.30
N GLU A 760 -30.11 20.94 9.98
CA GLU A 760 -30.64 21.90 10.94
C GLU A 760 -32.00 21.49 11.53
N ALA A 761 -32.88 20.85 10.72
CA ALA A 761 -34.19 20.43 11.18
C ALA A 761 -34.09 19.29 12.22
N GLU A 762 -33.09 18.42 12.10
CA GLU A 762 -32.78 17.36 13.05
C GLU A 762 -32.20 17.94 14.35
N VAL A 763 -31.21 18.83 14.25
CA VAL A 763 -30.64 19.52 15.42
C VAL A 763 -31.71 20.29 16.17
N ARG A 764 -32.68 20.94 15.49
CA ARG A 764 -33.78 21.64 16.13
C ARG A 764 -34.74 20.72 16.91
N LYS A 765 -34.73 19.43 16.68
CA LYS A 765 -35.51 18.44 17.45
C LYS A 765 -34.84 18.03 18.75
N ILE A 766 -33.55 18.35 18.91
CA ILE A 766 -32.83 18.04 20.15
C ILE A 766 -33.49 18.81 21.31
N THR A 767 -33.82 18.10 22.37
CA THR A 767 -34.57 18.66 23.52
C THR A 767 -33.70 19.55 24.39
N SER A 768 -32.38 19.41 24.35
CA SER A 768 -31.42 20.21 25.10
C SER A 768 -30.21 20.56 24.22
N PHE A 769 -29.86 21.82 24.24
CA PHE A 769 -28.66 22.35 23.60
C PHE A 769 -27.79 23.02 24.68
N TYR A 770 -26.58 22.51 24.88
CA TYR A 770 -25.67 22.98 25.92
C TYR A 770 -24.83 24.14 25.43
N VAL A 771 -24.83 25.23 26.16
CA VAL A 771 -24.13 26.49 25.81
C VAL A 771 -22.74 26.59 26.42
N ASN A 772 -22.43 25.79 27.43
CA ASN A 772 -21.19 25.83 28.20
C ASN A 772 -20.23 24.68 27.85
N MET A 773 -20.24 24.19 26.60
CA MET A 773 -19.35 23.09 26.21
C MET A 773 -17.87 23.49 26.22
N TRP A 774 -17.54 24.67 25.75
CA TRP A 774 -16.17 25.19 25.73
C TRP A 774 -15.91 26.32 26.71
N THR A 775 -16.98 26.87 27.32
CA THR A 775 -16.88 27.94 28.31
C THR A 775 -17.96 27.82 29.35
N ILE A 776 -17.60 28.02 30.62
CA ILE A 776 -18.52 27.87 31.76
C ILE A 776 -19.54 28.99 31.87
N ASP A 777 -19.16 30.23 31.48
CA ASP A 777 -19.82 31.40 32.02
C ASP A 777 -20.91 31.99 31.16
N GLN A 778 -21.24 31.42 29.98
CA GLN A 778 -22.05 32.28 29.15
C GLN A 778 -23.13 31.60 28.34
N ILE A 779 -24.34 32.02 28.65
CA ILE A 779 -25.36 32.21 27.64
C ILE A 779 -25.09 33.59 27.03
N PRO A 780 -24.53 33.68 25.80
CA PRO A 780 -24.25 34.98 25.24
C PRO A 780 -25.58 35.70 25.01
N GLN A 781 -25.78 36.72 25.78
CA GLN A 781 -26.83 37.70 25.47
C GLN A 781 -26.16 38.84 24.71
N ASN A 782 -26.56 38.97 23.42
CA ASN A 782 -26.32 40.16 22.62
C ASN A 782 -24.88 40.71 22.58
N ASN A 783 -24.00 40.10 21.79
CA ASN A 783 -22.73 40.69 21.32
C ASN A 783 -21.85 41.44 22.34
N THR A 784 -22.03 41.24 23.63
CA THR A 784 -21.20 41.90 24.64
C THR A 784 -19.89 41.16 24.78
N LEU A 785 -18.77 41.87 24.67
CA LEU A 785 -17.43 41.43 25.00
C LEU A 785 -17.41 40.81 26.39
N GLN A 786 -16.95 39.57 26.48
CA GLN A 786 -16.64 38.96 27.76
C GLN A 786 -15.26 38.32 27.66
N PRO A 787 -14.24 39.03 28.13
CA PRO A 787 -12.87 38.53 28.11
C PRO A 787 -12.62 37.40 29.11
N GLU A 788 -13.51 37.13 30.04
CA GLU A 788 -13.33 36.25 31.20
C GLU A 788 -14.00 34.88 31.06
N ASN A 789 -14.10 34.32 29.85
CA ASN A 789 -14.66 32.98 29.70
C ASN A 789 -13.74 31.91 30.32
N VAL A 790 -14.25 31.21 31.32
CA VAL A 790 -13.56 30.11 31.95
C VAL A 790 -13.55 28.92 30.98
N LYS A 791 -12.37 28.44 30.70
CA LYS A 791 -12.12 27.23 29.85
C LYS A 791 -12.70 25.99 30.54
N THR A 792 -13.42 25.17 29.79
CA THR A 792 -13.96 23.90 30.32
C THR A 792 -13.05 22.71 29.98
N ILE A 793 -13.30 21.56 30.61
CA ILE A 793 -12.62 20.31 30.31
C ILE A 793 -12.87 19.79 28.86
N TYR A 794 -13.87 20.33 28.15
CA TYR A 794 -14.13 19.98 26.74
C TYR A 794 -13.46 20.96 25.75
N ASP A 795 -12.74 21.97 26.22
CA ASP A 795 -11.98 22.85 25.32
C ASP A 795 -10.84 22.06 24.64
N PRO A 796 -10.75 22.11 23.30
CA PRO A 796 -9.79 21.29 22.53
C PRO A 796 -8.38 21.86 22.47
N ASN A 797 -8.14 23.04 23.06
CA ASN A 797 -6.89 23.76 22.86
C ASN A 797 -5.79 23.34 23.84
N PRO A 798 -4.54 23.66 23.52
CA PRO A 798 -3.40 23.43 24.40
C PRO A 798 -3.48 24.23 25.73
N VAL A 799 -2.54 23.90 26.62
CA VAL A 799 -2.31 24.64 27.85
C VAL A 799 -2.12 26.16 27.56
N GLY A 800 -2.74 27.03 28.37
CA GLY A 800 -2.65 28.49 28.23
C GLY A 800 -3.43 29.08 27.04
N ALA A 801 -4.17 28.25 26.33
CA ALA A 801 -5.01 28.66 25.20
C ALA A 801 -6.44 28.13 25.33
N LYS A 802 -7.41 28.89 24.81
CA LYS A 802 -8.84 28.54 24.84
C LYS A 802 -9.54 28.83 23.52
N VAL A 803 -10.75 28.32 23.36
CA VAL A 803 -11.60 28.66 22.22
C VAL A 803 -11.96 30.15 22.27
N PRO A 804 -11.72 30.90 21.15
CA PRO A 804 -11.99 32.33 21.14
C PRO A 804 -13.47 32.61 21.31
N VAL A 805 -13.78 33.74 22.00
CA VAL A 805 -15.13 34.29 22.02
C VAL A 805 -15.47 34.93 20.68
N GLY A 806 -16.74 34.95 20.30
CA GLY A 806 -17.14 35.50 19.01
C GLY A 806 -16.71 36.93 18.78
N ASN A 807 -16.71 37.74 19.83
CA ASN A 807 -16.32 39.15 19.76
C ASN A 807 -14.82 39.37 19.50
N ALA A 808 -13.98 38.36 19.67
CA ALA A 808 -12.57 38.46 19.33
C ALA A 808 -12.32 38.76 17.85
N PHE A 809 -13.28 38.43 17.00
CA PHE A 809 -13.22 38.66 15.55
C PHE A 809 -14.05 39.86 15.07
N HIS A 810 -14.63 40.63 16.03
CA HIS A 810 -15.45 41.76 15.65
C HIS A 810 -14.60 42.88 14.99
N GLY A 811 -15.09 43.38 13.86
CA GLY A 811 -14.39 44.40 13.08
C GLY A 811 -13.55 43.87 11.94
N LEU A 812 -13.24 42.56 11.89
CA LEU A 812 -12.56 41.98 10.76
C LEU A 812 -13.41 42.02 9.47
N ASP A 813 -14.73 41.98 9.60
CA ASP A 813 -15.70 42.05 8.51
C ASP A 813 -15.69 43.39 7.75
N SER A 814 -15.10 44.41 8.34
CA SER A 814 -14.92 45.72 7.74
C SER A 814 -13.56 45.90 7.05
N ILE A 815 -12.67 44.92 7.13
CA ILE A 815 -11.30 44.96 6.59
C ILE A 815 -11.18 44.00 5.39
N ASN A 816 -10.65 44.52 4.28
CA ASN A 816 -10.35 43.68 3.13
C ASN A 816 -8.94 43.10 3.24
N GLY A 817 -8.83 41.79 3.24
CA GLY A 817 -7.57 41.06 3.17
C GLY A 817 -7.19 40.75 1.71
N THR A 818 -6.03 40.15 1.54
CA THR A 818 -5.51 39.63 0.27
C THR A 818 -5.34 38.12 0.39
N TYR A 819 -5.78 37.40 -0.61
CA TYR A 819 -5.57 35.95 -0.68
C TYR A 819 -4.19 35.63 -1.28
N ASP A 820 -3.41 34.87 -0.55
CA ASP A 820 -2.15 34.28 -1.01
C ASP A 820 -2.45 32.83 -1.44
N ALA A 821 -2.49 32.58 -2.76
CA ALA A 821 -2.86 31.30 -3.32
C ALA A 821 -1.76 30.22 -3.11
N GLU A 822 -0.50 30.64 -3.01
CA GLU A 822 0.63 29.74 -2.79
C GLU A 822 0.60 29.19 -1.35
N LYS A 823 0.33 30.05 -0.39
CA LYS A 823 0.21 29.66 1.03
C LYS A 823 -1.19 29.20 1.43
N LYS A 824 -2.16 29.34 0.54
CA LYS A 824 -3.59 29.12 0.83
C LYS A 824 -4.05 29.88 2.08
N GLU A 825 -3.67 31.14 2.17
CA GLU A 825 -3.96 32.01 3.32
C GLU A 825 -4.58 33.33 2.88
N VAL A 826 -5.51 33.83 3.70
CA VAL A 826 -5.98 35.22 3.60
C VAL A 826 -5.22 36.05 4.61
N VAL A 827 -4.57 37.08 4.13
CA VAL A 827 -3.77 38.02 4.90
C VAL A 827 -4.58 39.29 5.09
N ILE A 828 -4.95 39.63 6.34
CA ILE A 828 -5.78 40.78 6.69
C ILE A 828 -4.91 41.76 7.45
N PRO A 829 -4.69 42.99 6.91
CA PRO A 829 -3.98 44.05 7.67
C PRO A 829 -4.85 44.56 8.82
N LEU A 830 -4.29 44.58 10.02
CA LEU A 830 -5.01 45.04 11.21
C LEU A 830 -4.80 46.54 11.45
N PRO A 831 -5.75 47.23 12.10
CA PRO A 831 -5.67 48.67 12.37
C PRO A 831 -4.47 49.11 13.23
N ASN A 832 -3.89 48.18 14.00
CA ASN A 832 -2.69 48.42 14.82
C ASN A 832 -1.38 48.24 14.06
N GLY A 833 -1.44 47.94 12.76
CA GLY A 833 -0.28 47.69 11.89
C GLY A 833 0.19 46.24 11.83
N ASP A 834 -0.38 45.36 12.62
CA ASP A 834 -0.14 43.93 12.55
C ASP A 834 -0.88 43.28 11.38
N VAL A 835 -0.63 42.01 11.17
CA VAL A 835 -1.27 41.19 10.12
C VAL A 835 -1.92 39.97 10.75
N PHE A 836 -3.17 39.72 10.40
CA PHE A 836 -3.84 38.48 10.73
C PHE A 836 -3.89 37.57 9.51
N SER A 837 -3.21 36.45 9.56
CA SER A 837 -3.24 35.44 8.51
C SER A 837 -4.16 34.30 8.89
N TYR A 838 -5.00 33.88 7.96
CA TYR A 838 -5.91 32.77 8.20
C TYR A 838 -5.87 31.76 7.01
N THR A 839 -5.62 30.50 7.33
CA THR A 839 -5.50 29.42 6.36
C THR A 839 -6.86 28.99 5.81
N THR A 840 -6.96 28.75 4.50
CA THR A 840 -8.18 28.39 3.79
C THR A 840 -8.09 26.95 3.24
N LEU A 841 -8.22 25.95 4.12
CA LEU A 841 -8.11 24.52 3.77
C LEU A 841 -9.45 23.77 3.92
N GLY A 842 -10.56 24.50 3.83
CA GLY A 842 -11.89 23.91 3.79
C GLY A 842 -12.48 23.56 5.16
N TYR A 843 -13.45 22.65 5.16
CA TYR A 843 -14.25 22.24 6.32
C TYR A 843 -14.93 20.88 6.07
N ARG A 844 -15.51 20.25 7.12
CA ARG A 844 -16.34 19.06 6.97
C ARG A 844 -17.83 19.41 6.98
N ARG A 845 -18.56 18.82 6.04
CA ARG A 845 -20.03 18.98 5.91
C ARG A 845 -20.77 18.22 7.00
N PRO A 846 -21.93 18.73 7.46
CA PRO A 846 -22.71 18.07 8.51
C PRO A 846 -23.45 16.82 8.01
N LEU A 847 -23.60 16.64 6.71
CA LEU A 847 -24.19 15.44 6.10
C LEU A 847 -23.05 14.49 5.70
N GLY A 848 -22.85 13.43 6.47
CA GLY A 848 -21.85 12.38 6.19
C GLY A 848 -20.42 12.71 6.58
N GLY A 849 -20.09 13.93 6.99
CA GLY A 849 -18.73 14.30 7.40
C GLY A 849 -17.74 14.48 6.24
N GLU A 850 -18.22 14.57 5.01
CA GLU A 850 -17.40 14.79 3.80
C GLU A 850 -16.57 16.07 3.92
N THR A 851 -15.31 16.00 3.49
CA THR A 851 -14.43 17.16 3.44
C THR A 851 -14.76 18.03 2.23
N MET A 852 -14.83 19.35 2.46
CA MET A 852 -14.92 20.33 1.38
C MET A 852 -13.58 21.03 1.27
N ASN A 853 -12.83 20.69 0.24
CA ASN A 853 -11.60 21.38 -0.17
C ASN A 853 -11.96 22.68 -0.88
N ALA A 854 -12.72 23.53 -0.20
CA ALA A 854 -13.03 24.86 -0.70
C ALA A 854 -11.90 25.80 -0.24
N GLU A 855 -11.51 26.74 -1.07
CA GLU A 855 -10.56 27.81 -0.75
C GLU A 855 -11.17 28.78 0.29
N THR A 856 -11.68 28.22 1.37
CA THR A 856 -12.31 28.91 2.48
C THR A 856 -11.80 28.36 3.79
N GLY A 857 -11.67 29.22 4.78
CA GLY A 857 -11.32 28.86 6.15
C GLY A 857 -12.46 29.21 7.10
N GLN A 858 -12.81 28.28 7.99
CA GLN A 858 -13.81 28.46 9.01
C GLN A 858 -13.23 28.16 10.40
N CYS A 859 -13.56 29.00 11.36
CA CYS A 859 -13.11 28.85 12.75
C CYS A 859 -14.29 28.97 13.71
N TRP A 860 -14.50 27.93 14.52
CA TRP A 860 -15.47 28.01 15.60
C TRP A 860 -15.11 29.05 16.68
N THR A 861 -16.12 29.60 17.31
CA THR A 861 -16.00 30.34 18.56
C THR A 861 -16.77 29.65 19.68
N SER A 862 -16.51 30.00 20.92
CA SER A 862 -17.27 29.51 22.08
C SER A 862 -18.68 30.08 22.15
N THR A 863 -19.03 31.07 21.32
CA THR A 863 -20.29 31.79 21.35
C THR A 863 -21.41 30.99 20.70
N ALA A 864 -22.40 30.61 21.49
CA ALA A 864 -23.61 30.00 20.98
C ALA A 864 -24.43 31.02 20.15
N GLY A 865 -24.94 30.57 19.00
CA GLY A 865 -25.82 31.34 18.11
C GLY A 865 -27.30 31.17 18.47
N SER A 866 -28.12 30.65 17.54
CA SER A 866 -29.53 30.30 17.75
C SER A 866 -29.68 28.92 18.40
N ALA A 867 -30.90 28.38 18.45
CA ALA A 867 -31.21 27.09 19.08
C ALA A 867 -30.45 25.84 18.47
N ALA A 868 -29.90 25.97 17.28
CA ALA A 868 -29.18 24.87 16.62
C ALA A 868 -27.82 25.30 16.07
N ASN A 869 -27.43 26.55 16.28
CA ASN A 869 -26.28 27.16 15.62
C ASN A 869 -25.30 27.75 16.63
N ALA A 870 -24.04 27.79 16.25
CA ALA A 870 -22.97 28.48 16.93
C ALA A 870 -22.32 29.52 16.00
N LYS A 871 -21.65 30.48 16.57
CA LYS A 871 -20.94 31.52 15.82
C LYS A 871 -19.56 31.06 15.38
N TYR A 872 -19.19 31.47 14.18
CA TYR A 872 -17.88 31.16 13.61
C TYR A 872 -17.37 32.29 12.71
N LEU A 873 -16.05 32.34 12.56
CA LEU A 873 -15.38 33.18 11.57
C LEU A 873 -15.35 32.42 10.25
N ALA A 874 -15.75 33.04 9.15
CA ALA A 874 -15.56 32.57 7.79
C ALA A 874 -14.65 33.51 7.02
N VAL A 875 -13.65 32.96 6.34
CA VAL A 875 -12.71 33.69 5.50
C VAL A 875 -12.63 32.99 4.13
N GLY A 876 -12.67 33.73 3.06
CA GLY A 876 -12.61 33.19 1.70
C GLY A 876 -11.62 33.94 0.83
N THR A 877 -11.39 33.43 -0.40
CA THR A 877 -10.43 33.99 -1.38
C THR A 877 -10.75 35.42 -1.81
N SER A 878 -11.95 35.92 -1.53
CA SER A 878 -12.29 37.33 -1.71
C SER A 878 -11.53 38.26 -0.74
N GLY A 879 -10.81 37.71 0.23
CA GLY A 879 -10.15 38.49 1.28
C GLY A 879 -11.10 38.98 2.39
N GLN A 880 -12.40 38.74 2.27
CA GLN A 880 -13.38 39.19 3.26
C GLN A 880 -13.54 38.14 4.38
N ALA A 881 -13.44 38.62 5.61
CA ALA A 881 -13.84 37.89 6.80
C ALA A 881 -15.32 38.13 7.10
N ARG A 882 -16.04 37.13 7.57
CA ARG A 882 -17.43 37.23 7.98
C ARG A 882 -17.63 36.53 9.32
N PHE A 883 -18.35 37.15 10.21
CA PHE A 883 -18.72 36.53 11.47
C PHE A 883 -20.20 36.16 11.46
N VAL A 884 -20.47 34.86 11.32
CA VAL A 884 -21.80 34.32 11.00
C VAL A 884 -22.18 33.14 11.90
N ASN A 885 -23.38 32.62 11.75
CA ASN A 885 -23.87 31.44 12.46
C ASN A 885 -23.96 30.25 11.51
N ASN A 886 -23.66 29.05 12.03
CA ASN A 886 -23.94 27.81 11.35
C ASN A 886 -24.33 26.70 12.32
N ILE A 887 -24.91 25.62 11.82
CA ILE A 887 -25.31 24.48 12.64
C ILE A 887 -24.06 23.85 13.31
N ILE A 888 -24.24 23.42 14.54
CA ILE A 888 -23.15 22.90 15.39
C ILE A 888 -22.50 21.62 14.87
N LEU A 889 -23.08 21.00 13.86
CA LEU A 889 -22.60 19.73 13.28
C LEU A 889 -21.54 19.90 12.20
N PHE A 890 -21.26 21.13 11.73
CA PHE A 890 -20.11 21.33 10.83
C PHE A 890 -18.79 21.01 11.55
N GLY A 891 -17.83 20.47 10.80
CA GLY A 891 -16.45 20.37 11.24
C GLY A 891 -15.66 21.57 10.78
N PHE A 892 -15.30 22.50 11.68
CA PHE A 892 -14.49 23.68 11.40
C PHE A 892 -13.17 23.63 12.15
N ALA A 893 -12.20 24.41 11.68
CA ALA A 893 -10.91 24.55 12.35
C ALA A 893 -11.04 25.24 13.72
N MET A 894 -9.94 25.21 14.48
CA MET A 894 -9.79 25.88 15.76
C MET A 894 -8.59 26.84 15.72
N ARG A 895 -8.82 28.13 15.99
CA ARG A 895 -7.78 29.13 16.17
C ARG A 895 -7.77 29.53 17.64
N PRO A 896 -6.78 29.10 18.41
CA PRO A 896 -6.75 29.38 19.83
C PRO A 896 -6.59 30.86 20.19
N ALA A 897 -7.29 31.33 21.20
CA ALA A 897 -7.01 32.57 21.87
C ALA A 897 -6.23 32.34 23.18
N LYS A 898 -5.41 33.30 23.60
CA LYS A 898 -4.67 33.21 24.86
C LYS A 898 -5.65 33.18 26.03
N GLU A 899 -5.41 32.29 26.96
CA GLU A 899 -6.09 32.28 28.25
C GLU A 899 -5.55 33.44 29.06
N THR A 900 -6.42 34.39 29.37
CA THR A 900 -6.09 35.51 30.27
C THR A 900 -6.53 35.10 31.66
N ASN A 901 -5.61 35.10 32.59
CA ASN A 901 -5.84 34.84 34.01
C ASN A 901 -6.58 36.03 34.67
#